data_47f0554bb7883da6272107aef0daff4c
#
_entry.id   47f0554bb7883da6272107aef0daff4c
#
_cell.length_a   1.000
_cell.length_b   1.000
_cell.length_c   1.000
_cell.angle_alpha   90.00
_cell.angle_beta   90.00
_cell.angle_gamma   90.00
#
_symmetry.space_group_name_H-M   'P 1'
#
loop_
_entity.id
_entity.type
_entity.pdbx_description
1 polymer ?
#
loop_
_entity_poly.entity_id
_entity_poly.type
_entity_poly.pdbx_seq_one_letter_code
_entity_poly.pdbx_strand_id
1 'polypeptide(L)'
;MDYRELFKESNKEVEERFLLTRERIGEIAAGEKNGMKEQVHRYFKKTAQFLEKCASDFLCISSDVWKSCSFEQMKSENELFYQDILPQNYGKSFANPAFAVQELGEEFGRILSFLYTELRSERAFVFEQNLEKITILNELFLEIYCMFEDETVSYKQIKDTIYWFLYDYADDWAGYRVRELVDPALDFATSIIMDSDLGDLRYLYSYGDYISEVELKTAEFLNGLSDEEIEQIAATFTEGYQRGFELKGVDVSKKDTVNIRYPIGFERVIRAAIRQFAAMGLKPVIYREALNTLNKRQNLRIGYISSDPNPQYGYDHRFDNAIYLDKRMVDRKISCMRKAYEEYEQEAAGFAGPACFEVFGEEPFEPVNKPESYRLSERQQSLSVEYSSLSNELLNEFINQEERSFTIIAYPVPSIGEKFPEIFEEIRKVNTLDNELYKGIQQNIINILDQAESVHIMGRGRNMTNLTVALCDLKDAQKETKFENCLADVNIPVGEVFTSPKLKGTNGLLHVTEVYLNGLCYKDLKITFKDGMVDDYECANFPDKEDGRKFIKENLLYNRETLPMGECAIGTNTTAYVMAAKYGIMEKLPILIAEKMGPHIAIGDTCYSYCEDVRVYNPDGKEIVAKENECSAFRKEDPKKAYFNCHTDITIPYEEISRIAAVTAQTVEVPIMNDVAEERVEIPILLDGRFVLEGTLKLNEPFEGK
;
A
#
# COMPACT_ATOMS: atom_id res chain seq x y z
N MET A 1 -21.29 17.30 11.40
CA MET A 1 -21.83 16.91 12.75
C MET A 1 -20.63 16.98 13.69
N ASP A 2 -20.77 17.38 14.96
CA ASP A 2 -19.64 17.24 15.89
C ASP A 2 -19.36 15.75 16.09
N TYR A 3 -18.17 15.28 15.72
CA TYR A 3 -17.79 13.86 15.78
C TYR A 3 -17.99 13.28 17.20
N ARG A 4 -17.89 14.09 18.24
CA ARG A 4 -18.18 13.74 19.61
C ARG A 4 -19.64 13.34 19.85
N GLU A 5 -20.57 13.90 19.11
CA GLU A 5 -22.01 13.54 19.22
C GLU A 5 -22.26 12.13 18.64
N LEU A 6 -21.43 11.64 17.71
CA LEU A 6 -21.57 10.30 17.12
C LEU A 6 -21.38 9.19 18.16
N PHE A 7 -20.46 9.37 19.10
CA PHE A 7 -20.16 8.37 20.14
C PHE A 7 -20.77 8.71 21.50
N LYS A 8 -21.59 9.76 21.61
CA LYS A 8 -22.09 10.25 22.89
C LYS A 8 -22.87 9.20 23.68
N GLU A 9 -23.73 8.41 23.01
CA GLU A 9 -24.55 7.39 23.68
C GLU A 9 -23.71 6.17 24.08
N SER A 10 -22.88 5.64 23.16
CA SER A 10 -21.98 4.52 23.48
C SER A 10 -20.95 4.90 24.56
N ASN A 11 -20.39 6.11 24.50
CA ASN A 11 -19.48 6.60 25.54
C ASN A 11 -20.14 6.64 26.93
N LYS A 12 -21.42 7.05 27.00
CA LYS A 12 -22.15 7.08 28.25
C LYS A 12 -22.38 5.68 28.85
N GLU A 13 -22.60 4.68 28.01
CA GLU A 13 -22.79 3.30 28.44
C GLU A 13 -21.55 2.70 29.10
N VAL A 14 -20.37 3.14 28.69
CA VAL A 14 -19.07 2.63 29.18
C VAL A 14 -18.39 3.54 30.19
N GLU A 15 -18.95 4.72 30.50
CA GLU A 15 -18.30 5.75 31.35
C GLU A 15 -17.91 5.22 32.73
N GLU A 16 -18.77 4.46 33.39
CA GLU A 16 -18.47 3.87 34.71
C GLU A 16 -17.34 2.86 34.63
N ARG A 17 -17.33 1.99 33.60
CA ARG A 17 -16.27 1.02 33.34
C ARG A 17 -14.93 1.72 33.07
N PHE A 18 -14.95 2.77 32.27
CA PHE A 18 -13.78 3.59 31.99
C PHE A 18 -13.20 4.21 33.27
N LEU A 19 -14.02 4.78 34.13
CA LEU A 19 -13.56 5.40 35.38
C LEU A 19 -12.91 4.36 36.30
N LEU A 20 -13.49 3.17 36.43
CA LEU A 20 -12.94 2.06 37.23
C LEU A 20 -11.60 1.57 36.66
N THR A 21 -11.52 1.36 35.33
CA THR A 21 -10.26 0.93 34.72
C THR A 21 -9.17 1.99 34.86
N ARG A 22 -9.51 3.26 34.70
CA ARG A 22 -8.60 4.38 34.85
C ARG A 22 -8.03 4.49 36.28
N GLU A 23 -8.89 4.33 37.31
CA GLU A 23 -8.45 4.35 38.71
C GLU A 23 -7.40 3.26 38.95
N ARG A 24 -7.67 2.03 38.50
CA ARG A 24 -6.74 0.90 38.66
C ARG A 24 -5.45 1.08 37.85
N ILE A 25 -5.53 1.57 36.64
CA ILE A 25 -4.36 1.87 35.79
C ILE A 25 -3.51 2.96 36.45
N GLY A 26 -4.12 3.99 37.06
CA GLY A 26 -3.43 5.03 37.79
C GLY A 26 -2.60 4.51 38.99
N GLU A 27 -3.12 3.53 39.74
CA GLU A 27 -2.37 2.86 40.84
C GLU A 27 -1.15 2.10 40.30
N ILE A 28 -1.31 1.35 39.21
CA ILE A 28 -0.22 0.62 38.53
C ILE A 28 0.84 1.61 38.01
N ALA A 29 0.41 2.71 37.38
CA ALA A 29 1.29 3.76 36.86
C ALA A 29 2.10 4.44 37.98
N ALA A 30 1.49 4.61 39.17
CA ALA A 30 2.17 5.12 40.35
C ALA A 30 3.21 4.14 40.90
N GLY A 31 3.17 2.88 40.49
CA GLY A 31 4.17 1.86 40.85
C GLY A 31 3.78 0.97 42.01
N GLU A 32 2.50 0.62 42.14
CA GLU A 32 2.05 -0.40 43.05
C GLU A 32 2.83 -1.72 42.82
N LYS A 33 3.34 -2.32 43.88
CA LYS A 33 4.12 -3.57 43.80
C LYS A 33 3.32 -4.74 44.40
N ASN A 34 2.88 -5.64 43.52
CA ASN A 34 2.07 -6.81 43.89
C ASN A 34 2.87 -8.13 43.85
N GLY A 35 4.11 -8.12 44.34
CA GLY A 35 4.96 -9.34 44.42
C GLY A 35 5.57 -9.77 43.07
N MET A 36 5.26 -9.10 41.96
CA MET A 36 5.81 -9.41 40.64
C MET A 36 7.32 -9.24 40.56
N LYS A 37 7.97 -9.97 39.66
CA LYS A 37 9.39 -9.76 39.35
C LYS A 37 9.60 -8.32 38.84
N GLU A 38 10.75 -7.71 39.21
CA GLU A 38 11.06 -6.30 38.95
C GLU A 38 10.90 -5.94 37.42
N GLN A 39 11.30 -6.82 36.49
CA GLN A 39 11.22 -6.58 35.08
C GLN A 39 9.74 -6.55 34.58
N VAL A 40 8.91 -7.46 35.08
CA VAL A 40 7.48 -7.54 34.79
C VAL A 40 6.76 -6.31 35.35
N HIS A 41 7.08 -5.95 36.61
CA HIS A 41 6.53 -4.73 37.21
C HIS A 41 6.89 -3.47 36.39
N ARG A 42 8.14 -3.36 35.94
CA ARG A 42 8.59 -2.25 35.09
C ARG A 42 7.81 -2.18 33.75
N TYR A 43 7.55 -3.34 33.13
CA TYR A 43 6.73 -3.41 31.93
C TYR A 43 5.33 -2.85 32.17
N PHE A 44 4.61 -3.38 33.15
CA PHE A 44 3.24 -2.95 33.43
C PHE A 44 3.17 -1.50 33.88
N LYS A 45 4.09 -1.04 34.72
CA LYS A 45 4.16 0.36 35.12
C LYS A 45 4.33 1.29 33.92
N LYS A 46 5.23 0.97 33.00
CA LYS A 46 5.48 1.80 31.80
C LYS A 46 4.28 1.81 30.87
N THR A 47 3.63 0.66 30.67
CA THR A 47 2.41 0.56 29.88
C THR A 47 1.26 1.35 30.52
N ALA A 48 1.05 1.20 31.83
CA ALA A 48 0.02 1.95 32.57
C ALA A 48 0.24 3.46 32.50
N GLN A 49 1.49 3.93 32.53
CA GLN A 49 1.79 5.36 32.36
C GLN A 49 1.38 5.89 30.98
N PHE A 50 1.51 5.08 29.92
CA PHE A 50 1.03 5.43 28.59
C PHE A 50 -0.51 5.50 28.56
N LEU A 51 -1.21 4.51 29.12
CA LEU A 51 -2.68 4.46 29.16
C LEU A 51 -3.26 5.60 30.00
N GLU A 52 -2.68 5.92 31.18
CA GLU A 52 -3.14 7.05 32.00
C GLU A 52 -2.92 8.38 31.28
N LYS A 53 -1.85 8.51 30.47
CA LYS A 53 -1.65 9.67 29.61
C LYS A 53 -2.75 9.75 28.55
N CYS A 54 -3.13 8.63 27.90
CA CYS A 54 -4.23 8.58 26.96
C CYS A 54 -5.55 9.02 27.60
N ALA A 55 -5.85 8.51 28.81
CA ALA A 55 -7.05 8.90 29.57
C ALA A 55 -7.08 10.39 29.92
N SER A 56 -5.94 10.95 30.33
CA SER A 56 -5.77 12.38 30.60
C SER A 56 -6.02 13.24 29.35
N ASP A 57 -5.50 12.83 28.21
CA ASP A 57 -5.66 13.58 26.97
C ASP A 57 -7.09 13.47 26.44
N PHE A 58 -7.75 12.32 26.60
CA PHE A 58 -9.17 12.18 26.29
C PHE A 58 -10.00 13.25 27.00
N LEU A 59 -9.78 13.45 28.31
CA LEU A 59 -10.49 14.49 29.08
C LEU A 59 -10.10 15.91 28.65
N CYS A 60 -8.84 16.15 28.31
CA CYS A 60 -8.36 17.43 27.81
C CYS A 60 -9.03 17.82 26.48
N ILE A 61 -9.16 16.86 25.57
CA ILE A 61 -9.80 17.07 24.26
C ILE A 61 -11.31 17.22 24.44
N SER A 62 -11.95 16.37 25.26
CA SER A 62 -13.39 16.43 25.54
C SER A 62 -13.84 17.78 26.14
N SER A 63 -12.97 18.41 26.94
CA SER A 63 -13.22 19.71 27.57
C SER A 63 -12.77 20.92 26.73
N ASP A 64 -12.38 20.73 25.47
CA ASP A 64 -11.84 21.74 24.56
C ASP A 64 -10.55 22.45 25.02
N VAL A 65 -9.91 21.98 26.07
CA VAL A 65 -8.64 22.55 26.57
C VAL A 65 -7.54 22.37 25.51
N TRP A 66 -7.55 21.27 24.75
CA TRP A 66 -6.63 21.02 23.65
C TRP A 66 -6.59 22.19 22.63
N LYS A 67 -7.73 22.75 22.27
CA LYS A 67 -7.83 23.89 21.33
C LYS A 67 -7.11 25.14 21.81
N SER A 68 -6.91 25.31 23.13
CA SER A 68 -6.21 26.45 23.73
C SER A 68 -4.70 26.25 23.84
N CYS A 69 -4.18 25.05 23.56
CA CYS A 69 -2.75 24.74 23.62
C CYS A 69 -1.98 25.51 22.54
N SER A 70 -0.77 25.96 22.88
CA SER A 70 0.13 26.54 21.89
C SER A 70 0.70 25.45 20.95
N PHE A 71 1.24 25.88 19.80
CA PHE A 71 1.91 24.98 18.86
C PHE A 71 3.00 24.14 19.56
N GLU A 72 3.87 24.78 20.36
CA GLU A 72 4.95 24.10 21.07
C GLU A 72 4.43 23.09 22.11
N GLN A 73 3.32 23.38 22.76
CA GLN A 73 2.70 22.41 23.67
C GLN A 73 2.18 21.19 22.93
N MET A 74 1.46 21.37 21.81
CA MET A 74 0.94 20.27 21.01
C MET A 74 2.09 19.43 20.41
N LYS A 75 3.14 20.08 19.91
CA LYS A 75 4.34 19.40 19.40
C LYS A 75 5.00 18.56 20.48
N SER A 76 5.25 19.13 21.66
CA SER A 76 5.86 18.42 22.78
C SER A 76 5.03 17.22 23.23
N GLU A 77 3.71 17.37 23.31
CA GLU A 77 2.80 16.27 23.64
C GLU A 77 2.81 15.16 22.58
N ASN A 78 2.87 15.52 21.31
CA ASN A 78 2.98 14.57 20.22
C ASN A 78 4.30 13.79 20.28
N GLU A 79 5.42 14.47 20.43
CA GLU A 79 6.74 13.86 20.56
C GLU A 79 6.80 12.89 21.74
N LEU A 80 6.22 13.26 22.90
CA LEU A 80 6.21 12.43 24.11
C LEU A 80 5.52 11.07 23.88
N PHE A 81 4.44 11.02 23.10
CA PHE A 81 3.70 9.80 22.80
C PHE A 81 4.47 8.80 21.96
N TYR A 82 5.36 9.30 21.08
CA TYR A 82 6.11 8.46 20.15
C TYR A 82 7.57 8.25 20.59
N GLN A 83 8.01 8.96 21.61
CA GLN A 83 9.41 9.01 22.06
C GLN A 83 10.05 7.62 22.21
N ASP A 84 9.36 6.65 22.76
CA ASP A 84 9.89 5.33 23.07
C ASP A 84 10.07 4.41 21.85
N ILE A 85 9.34 4.67 20.77
CA ILE A 85 9.47 3.92 19.52
C ILE A 85 10.38 4.60 18.50
N LEU A 86 10.75 5.87 18.69
CA LEU A 86 11.69 6.55 17.80
C LEU A 86 13.02 5.81 17.73
N PRO A 87 13.74 5.80 16.60
CA PRO A 87 14.94 5.00 16.37
C PRO A 87 15.99 5.08 17.50
N GLN A 88 16.21 6.28 18.04
CA GLN A 88 17.20 6.51 19.11
C GLN A 88 16.84 5.85 20.46
N ASN A 89 15.58 5.56 20.72
CA ASN A 89 15.09 4.99 21.97
C ASN A 89 14.58 3.56 21.84
N TYR A 90 14.26 3.13 20.60
CA TYR A 90 13.64 1.85 20.30
C TYR A 90 14.41 0.65 20.84
N GLY A 91 15.73 0.74 20.87
CA GLY A 91 16.60 -0.30 21.44
C GLY A 91 16.32 -0.64 22.91
N LYS A 92 15.58 0.21 23.65
CA LYS A 92 15.19 0.03 25.05
C LYS A 92 13.69 0.10 25.29
N SER A 93 12.91 -0.02 24.23
CA SER A 93 11.44 -0.04 24.28
C SER A 93 10.92 -1.46 24.40
N PHE A 94 9.84 -1.66 25.17
CA PHE A 94 9.11 -2.93 25.17
C PHE A 94 8.36 -3.21 23.86
N ALA A 95 8.19 -2.21 23.00
CA ALA A 95 7.77 -2.39 21.63
C ALA A 95 8.85 -3.08 20.76
N ASN A 96 10.10 -3.19 21.19
CA ASN A 96 11.14 -3.92 20.50
C ASN A 96 11.14 -5.39 20.98
N PRO A 97 10.79 -6.38 20.14
CA PRO A 97 10.68 -7.77 20.54
C PRO A 97 11.97 -8.33 21.16
N ALA A 98 13.15 -7.96 20.62
CA ALA A 98 14.42 -8.42 21.15
C ALA A 98 14.69 -7.88 22.56
N PHE A 99 14.42 -6.59 22.81
CA PHE A 99 14.53 -6.01 24.15
C PHE A 99 13.50 -6.62 25.12
N ALA A 100 12.26 -6.80 24.68
CA ALA A 100 11.22 -7.40 25.50
C ALA A 100 11.56 -8.83 25.91
N VAL A 101 12.10 -9.64 24.99
CA VAL A 101 12.57 -11.01 25.29
C VAL A 101 13.77 -10.98 26.25
N GLN A 102 14.72 -10.07 26.03
CA GLN A 102 15.87 -9.91 26.95
C GLN A 102 15.43 -9.60 28.39
N GLU A 103 14.41 -8.75 28.57
CA GLU A 103 13.97 -8.29 29.89
C GLU A 103 12.96 -9.24 30.55
N LEU A 104 12.03 -9.80 29.76
CA LEU A 104 10.89 -10.58 30.27
C LEU A 104 11.04 -12.09 30.03
N GLY A 105 12.09 -12.52 29.33
CA GLY A 105 12.34 -13.91 28.96
C GLY A 105 11.59 -14.37 27.72
N GLU A 106 12.02 -15.52 27.19
CA GLU A 106 11.46 -16.12 25.96
C GLU A 106 9.97 -16.40 26.07
N GLU A 107 9.48 -16.75 27.23
CA GLU A 107 8.08 -17.11 27.46
C GLU A 107 7.14 -15.93 27.30
N PHE A 108 7.47 -14.77 27.86
CA PHE A 108 6.56 -13.63 27.92
C PHE A 108 6.96 -12.46 27.00
N GLY A 109 8.25 -12.35 26.66
CA GLY A 109 8.77 -11.15 25.98
C GLY A 109 8.05 -10.85 24.67
N ARG A 110 7.87 -11.87 23.81
CA ARG A 110 7.22 -11.67 22.51
C ARG A 110 5.77 -11.22 22.65
N ILE A 111 4.99 -11.90 23.49
CA ILE A 111 3.55 -11.63 23.61
C ILE A 111 3.28 -10.32 24.33
N LEU A 112 4.12 -9.94 25.29
CA LEU A 112 4.00 -8.64 25.95
C LEU A 112 4.51 -7.49 25.08
N SER A 113 5.47 -7.72 24.17
CA SER A 113 5.85 -6.77 23.14
C SER A 113 4.68 -6.51 22.16
N PHE A 114 3.99 -7.55 21.74
CA PHE A 114 2.76 -7.43 20.98
C PHE A 114 1.70 -6.62 21.73
N LEU A 115 1.41 -6.97 22.99
CA LEU A 115 0.40 -6.26 23.78
C LEU A 115 0.75 -4.78 23.94
N TYR A 116 2.02 -4.45 24.18
CA TYR A 116 2.50 -3.08 24.26
C TYR A 116 2.21 -2.30 22.97
N THR A 117 2.41 -2.95 21.83
CA THR A 117 2.16 -2.37 20.50
C THR A 117 0.67 -2.21 20.22
N GLU A 118 -0.15 -3.20 20.55
CA GLU A 118 -1.61 -3.15 20.31
C GLU A 118 -2.27 -2.04 21.16
N LEU A 119 -1.89 -1.90 22.42
CA LEU A 119 -2.40 -0.86 23.32
C LEU A 119 -2.04 0.57 22.87
N ARG A 120 -0.99 0.74 22.06
CA ARG A 120 -0.66 2.07 21.49
C ARG A 120 -1.72 2.58 20.52
N SER A 121 -2.56 1.71 19.97
CA SER A 121 -3.71 2.09 19.14
C SER A 121 -4.72 2.98 19.88
N GLU A 122 -4.75 2.93 21.21
CA GLU A 122 -5.64 3.76 22.04
C GLU A 122 -5.49 5.25 21.76
N ARG A 123 -4.28 5.70 21.40
CA ARG A 123 -4.01 7.11 21.06
C ARG A 123 -4.97 7.67 20.00
N ALA A 124 -5.28 6.91 18.97
CA ALA A 124 -6.20 7.32 17.92
C ALA A 124 -7.62 7.57 18.48
N PHE A 125 -8.08 6.64 19.31
CA PHE A 125 -9.44 6.71 19.88
C PHE A 125 -9.61 7.85 20.87
N VAL A 126 -8.53 8.31 21.50
CA VAL A 126 -8.50 9.55 22.30
C VAL A 126 -8.92 10.75 21.47
N PHE A 127 -8.36 10.93 20.27
CA PHE A 127 -8.70 12.05 19.39
C PHE A 127 -10.04 11.87 18.71
N GLU A 128 -10.41 10.65 18.35
CA GLU A 128 -11.72 10.29 17.80
C GLU A 128 -12.82 10.29 18.85
N GLN A 129 -12.50 10.51 20.15
CA GLN A 129 -13.44 10.55 21.28
C GLN A 129 -14.27 9.27 21.42
N ASN A 130 -13.69 8.12 21.08
CA ASN A 130 -14.31 6.79 21.17
C ASN A 130 -13.93 6.12 22.49
N LEU A 131 -14.70 6.39 23.55
CA LEU A 131 -14.41 5.91 24.90
C LEU A 131 -14.59 4.39 25.03
N GLU A 132 -15.47 3.80 24.23
CA GLU A 132 -15.69 2.36 24.24
C GLU A 132 -14.43 1.59 23.86
N LYS A 133 -13.77 1.97 22.76
CA LYS A 133 -12.52 1.33 22.33
C LYS A 133 -11.38 1.53 23.33
N ILE A 134 -11.28 2.70 23.96
CA ILE A 134 -10.34 2.95 25.06
C ILE A 134 -10.64 2.01 26.23
N THR A 135 -11.89 1.89 26.63
CA THR A 135 -12.30 1.08 27.78
C THR A 135 -11.97 -0.39 27.59
N ILE A 136 -12.30 -0.98 26.43
CA ILE A 136 -12.05 -2.41 26.20
C ILE A 136 -10.54 -2.72 26.12
N LEU A 137 -9.70 -1.82 25.60
CA LEU A 137 -8.25 -1.97 25.62
C LEU A 137 -7.69 -1.88 27.05
N ASN A 138 -8.19 -0.97 27.86
CA ASN A 138 -7.85 -0.86 29.28
C ASN A 138 -8.23 -2.12 30.05
N GLU A 139 -9.40 -2.71 29.76
CA GLU A 139 -9.84 -3.97 30.39
C GLU A 139 -8.92 -5.12 29.97
N LEU A 140 -8.53 -5.24 28.72
CA LEU A 140 -7.55 -6.23 28.26
C LEU A 140 -6.22 -6.08 29.01
N PHE A 141 -5.73 -4.86 29.15
CA PHE A 141 -4.50 -4.59 29.92
C PHE A 141 -4.61 -5.06 31.37
N LEU A 142 -5.72 -4.71 32.04
CA LEU A 142 -5.93 -5.08 33.45
C LEU A 142 -6.13 -6.58 33.63
N GLU A 143 -6.83 -7.25 32.72
CA GLU A 143 -7.02 -8.71 32.76
C GLU A 143 -5.67 -9.43 32.71
N ILE A 144 -4.79 -9.02 31.79
CA ILE A 144 -3.45 -9.60 31.67
C ILE A 144 -2.57 -9.23 32.88
N TYR A 145 -2.67 -7.98 33.38
CA TYR A 145 -1.97 -7.57 34.60
C TYR A 145 -2.33 -8.46 35.78
N CYS A 146 -3.61 -8.71 36.04
CA CYS A 146 -4.08 -9.54 37.13
C CYS A 146 -3.58 -10.99 37.03
N MET A 147 -3.36 -11.53 35.83
CA MET A 147 -2.76 -12.86 35.68
C MET A 147 -1.35 -12.95 36.25
N PHE A 148 -0.59 -11.86 36.18
CA PHE A 148 0.79 -11.82 36.74
C PHE A 148 0.84 -11.61 38.25
N GLU A 149 -0.31 -11.38 38.89
CA GLU A 149 -0.41 -11.48 40.37
C GLU A 149 -0.39 -12.94 40.83
N ASP A 150 -0.67 -13.89 39.91
CA ASP A 150 -0.52 -15.33 40.14
C ASP A 150 0.84 -15.81 39.60
N GLU A 151 1.66 -16.43 40.50
CA GLU A 151 2.97 -16.96 40.14
C GLU A 151 2.91 -18.09 39.09
N THR A 152 1.71 -18.63 38.78
CA THR A 152 1.52 -19.77 37.89
C THR A 152 1.10 -19.34 36.47
N VAL A 153 1.08 -18.04 36.14
CA VAL A 153 0.73 -17.54 34.80
C VAL A 153 1.62 -18.16 33.73
N SER A 154 0.99 -18.54 32.60
CA SER A 154 1.66 -19.15 31.46
C SER A 154 1.42 -18.35 30.17
N TYR A 155 2.33 -18.48 29.21
CA TYR A 155 2.17 -17.95 27.85
C TYR A 155 0.82 -18.33 27.23
N LYS A 156 0.37 -19.58 27.44
CA LYS A 156 -0.89 -20.06 26.88
C LYS A 156 -2.10 -19.28 27.42
N GLN A 157 -2.15 -19.00 28.72
CA GLN A 157 -3.26 -18.22 29.30
C GLN A 157 -3.32 -16.82 28.70
N ILE A 158 -2.19 -16.12 28.61
CA ILE A 158 -2.11 -14.77 28.02
C ILE A 158 -2.56 -14.82 26.54
N LYS A 159 -2.05 -15.79 25.77
CA LYS A 159 -2.40 -15.98 24.38
C LYS A 159 -3.90 -16.26 24.20
N ASP A 160 -4.48 -17.13 25.02
CA ASP A 160 -5.90 -17.48 24.98
C ASP A 160 -6.76 -16.25 25.31
N THR A 161 -6.38 -15.43 26.30
CA THR A 161 -7.07 -14.16 26.62
C THR A 161 -7.04 -13.19 25.45
N ILE A 162 -5.89 -12.94 24.84
CA ILE A 162 -5.77 -12.08 23.65
C ILE A 162 -6.58 -12.64 22.49
N TYR A 163 -6.54 -13.95 22.26
CA TYR A 163 -7.31 -14.59 21.19
C TYR A 163 -8.82 -14.37 21.37
N TRP A 164 -9.35 -14.60 22.58
CA TRP A 164 -10.77 -14.44 22.84
C TRP A 164 -11.20 -12.98 22.84
N PHE A 165 -10.37 -12.07 23.34
CA PHE A 165 -10.59 -10.63 23.22
C PHE A 165 -10.77 -10.22 21.73
N LEU A 166 -9.82 -10.61 20.87
CA LEU A 166 -9.88 -10.29 19.44
C LEU A 166 -11.07 -10.97 18.74
N TYR A 167 -11.47 -12.14 19.17
CA TYR A 167 -12.60 -12.88 18.63
C TYR A 167 -13.93 -12.27 19.04
N ASP A 168 -14.09 -11.93 20.31
CA ASP A 168 -15.33 -11.40 20.87
C ASP A 168 -15.61 -9.98 20.35
N TYR A 169 -14.58 -9.14 20.29
CA TYR A 169 -14.66 -7.78 19.77
C TYR A 169 -14.41 -7.68 18.24
N ALA A 170 -14.50 -8.78 17.49
CA ALA A 170 -14.27 -8.74 16.04
C ALA A 170 -15.29 -7.87 15.27
N ASP A 171 -16.53 -7.70 15.78
CA ASP A 171 -17.51 -6.77 15.23
C ASP A 171 -17.02 -5.31 15.35
N ASP A 172 -16.45 -4.95 16.52
CA ASP A 172 -15.94 -3.61 16.82
C ASP A 172 -14.67 -3.23 16.04
N TRP A 173 -13.98 -4.23 15.49
CA TRP A 173 -12.78 -4.02 14.69
C TRP A 173 -13.01 -4.32 13.21
N ALA A 174 -13.25 -5.58 12.84
CA ALA A 174 -13.38 -5.98 11.44
C ALA A 174 -14.72 -5.54 10.82
N GLY A 175 -15.83 -5.58 11.58
CA GLY A 175 -17.13 -5.06 11.15
C GLY A 175 -17.10 -3.53 11.04
N TYR A 176 -16.58 -2.86 12.05
CA TYR A 176 -16.45 -1.40 12.05
C TYR A 176 -15.60 -0.89 10.88
N ARG A 177 -14.57 -1.64 10.45
CA ARG A 177 -13.75 -1.28 9.28
C ARG A 177 -14.55 -1.20 7.98
N VAL A 178 -15.63 -2.01 7.86
CA VAL A 178 -16.56 -1.91 6.73
C VAL A 178 -17.34 -0.59 6.80
N ARG A 179 -17.84 -0.22 7.97
CA ARG A 179 -18.51 1.06 8.19
C ARG A 179 -17.59 2.24 7.82
N GLU A 180 -16.33 2.23 8.30
CA GLU A 180 -15.33 3.26 7.95
C GLU A 180 -15.13 3.41 6.44
N LEU A 181 -15.31 2.33 5.67
CA LEU A 181 -15.13 2.36 4.21
C LEU A 181 -16.29 3.06 3.49
N VAL A 182 -17.52 2.97 4.01
CA VAL A 182 -18.71 3.34 3.24
C VAL A 182 -19.55 4.45 3.86
N ASP A 183 -19.48 4.66 5.19
CA ASP A 183 -20.33 5.60 5.93
C ASP A 183 -19.70 7.01 6.01
N PRO A 184 -20.23 8.02 5.27
CA PRO A 184 -19.70 9.38 5.31
C PRO A 184 -20.03 10.12 6.63
N ALA A 185 -20.82 9.53 7.54
CA ALA A 185 -21.05 10.10 8.87
C ALA A 185 -19.81 10.00 9.77
N LEU A 186 -18.88 9.10 9.45
CA LEU A 186 -17.58 9.00 10.09
C LEU A 186 -16.63 10.09 9.53
N ASP A 187 -16.91 11.35 9.86
CA ASP A 187 -16.32 12.54 9.23
C ASP A 187 -15.15 13.17 10.01
N PHE A 188 -14.47 12.40 10.88
CA PHE A 188 -13.36 12.90 11.73
C PHE A 188 -12.30 13.65 10.93
N ALA A 189 -11.66 13.00 9.96
CA ALA A 189 -10.64 13.64 9.14
C ALA A 189 -11.24 14.72 8.22
N THR A 190 -12.43 14.48 7.67
CA THR A 190 -13.14 15.44 6.83
C THR A 190 -13.41 16.73 7.58
N SER A 191 -13.84 16.67 8.83
CA SER A 191 -14.07 17.85 9.68
C SER A 191 -12.76 18.62 9.92
N ILE A 192 -11.65 17.96 10.22
CA ILE A 192 -10.34 18.60 10.35
C ILE A 192 -9.97 19.32 9.04
N ILE A 193 -10.07 18.64 7.90
CA ILE A 193 -9.74 19.20 6.60
C ILE A 193 -10.60 20.42 6.27
N MET A 194 -11.91 20.34 6.47
CA MET A 194 -12.85 21.37 5.99
C MET A 194 -13.00 22.56 6.96
N ASP A 195 -12.94 22.33 8.26
CA ASP A 195 -13.31 23.30 9.28
C ASP A 195 -12.11 24.01 9.92
N SER A 196 -10.88 23.44 9.83
CA SER A 196 -9.70 24.05 10.42
C SER A 196 -9.18 25.22 9.59
N ASP A 197 -8.52 26.17 10.25
CA ASP A 197 -7.62 27.12 9.58
C ASP A 197 -6.31 26.39 9.23
N LEU A 198 -6.15 26.00 7.94
CA LEU A 198 -4.96 25.30 7.48
C LEU A 198 -3.69 26.17 7.44
N GLY A 199 -3.82 27.48 7.64
CA GLY A 199 -2.68 28.39 7.88
C GLY A 199 -2.09 28.24 9.29
N ASP A 200 -2.85 27.73 10.25
CA ASP A 200 -2.41 27.45 11.61
C ASP A 200 -2.05 25.97 11.76
N LEU A 201 -0.79 25.64 11.67
CA LEU A 201 -0.28 24.26 11.66
C LEU A 201 -0.63 23.42 12.91
N ARG A 202 -1.25 24.01 13.94
CA ARG A 202 -1.76 23.27 15.10
C ARG A 202 -2.81 22.23 14.72
N TYR A 203 -3.51 22.41 13.58
CA TYR A 203 -4.49 21.47 13.11
C TYR A 203 -3.89 20.06 12.85
N LEU A 204 -2.61 19.98 12.45
CA LEU A 204 -1.92 18.70 12.19
C LEU A 204 -1.93 17.79 13.42
N TYR A 205 -1.80 18.35 14.61
CA TYR A 205 -1.81 17.59 15.87
C TYR A 205 -3.20 17.10 16.28
N SER A 206 -4.27 17.58 15.61
CA SER A 206 -5.65 17.14 15.88
C SER A 206 -5.95 15.75 15.36
N TYR A 207 -5.13 15.20 14.46
CA TYR A 207 -5.25 13.83 14.01
C TYR A 207 -4.88 12.79 15.08
N GLY A 208 -4.05 13.14 16.06
CA GLY A 208 -3.52 12.19 17.04
C GLY A 208 -2.46 11.24 16.50
N ASP A 209 -2.00 11.47 15.27
CA ASP A 209 -0.90 10.75 14.63
C ASP A 209 0.47 11.37 14.94
N TYR A 210 1.53 10.65 14.58
CA TYR A 210 2.89 11.18 14.64
C TYR A 210 3.06 12.30 13.61
N ILE A 211 3.43 13.48 14.06
CA ILE A 211 3.68 14.64 13.20
C ILE A 211 5.17 14.98 13.28
N SER A 212 5.85 14.81 12.17
CA SER A 212 7.27 15.10 12.00
C SER A 212 7.49 16.46 11.30
N GLU A 213 8.75 16.79 11.08
CA GLU A 213 9.12 17.92 10.23
C GLU A 213 8.64 17.76 8.76
N VAL A 214 8.32 16.52 8.33
CA VAL A 214 7.85 16.25 6.97
C VAL A 214 6.45 16.84 6.78
N GLU A 215 5.50 16.51 7.67
CA GLU A 215 4.13 17.04 7.61
C GLU A 215 4.12 18.58 7.74
N LEU A 216 4.88 19.09 8.70
CA LEU A 216 4.97 20.53 8.95
C LEU A 216 5.47 21.29 7.71
N LYS A 217 6.60 20.88 7.13
CA LYS A 217 7.18 21.55 5.96
C LYS A 217 6.37 21.32 4.69
N THR A 218 5.68 20.19 4.56
CA THR A 218 4.74 19.95 3.46
C THR A 218 3.58 20.93 3.52
N ALA A 219 2.93 21.08 4.68
CA ALA A 219 1.83 22.00 4.87
C ALA A 219 2.29 23.47 4.68
N GLU A 220 3.46 23.86 5.22
CA GLU A 220 4.04 25.18 5.00
C GLU A 220 4.29 25.47 3.52
N PHE A 221 4.89 24.52 2.79
CA PHE A 221 5.14 24.66 1.35
C PHE A 221 3.85 24.86 0.58
N LEU A 222 2.85 23.99 0.81
CA LEU A 222 1.56 24.08 0.14
C LEU A 222 0.82 25.37 0.51
N ASN A 223 0.96 25.90 1.72
CA ASN A 223 0.42 27.20 2.12
C ASN A 223 1.08 28.37 1.39
N GLY A 224 2.28 28.18 0.85
CA GLY A 224 2.98 29.16 0.00
C GLY A 224 2.50 29.19 -1.46
N LEU A 225 1.79 28.15 -1.94
CA LEU A 225 1.25 28.10 -3.30
C LEU A 225 -0.01 28.96 -3.43
N SER A 226 -0.31 29.43 -4.64
CA SER A 226 -1.58 30.13 -4.91
C SER A 226 -2.78 29.18 -4.86
N ASP A 227 -3.98 29.72 -4.72
CA ASP A 227 -5.20 28.92 -4.75
C ASP A 227 -5.40 28.24 -6.12
N GLU A 228 -5.00 28.93 -7.21
CA GLU A 228 -5.06 28.39 -8.56
C GLU A 228 -4.14 27.18 -8.74
N GLU A 229 -2.93 27.19 -8.16
CA GLU A 229 -2.01 26.06 -8.21
C GLU A 229 -2.55 24.86 -7.43
N ILE A 230 -3.12 25.11 -6.25
CA ILE A 230 -3.75 24.08 -5.42
C ILE A 230 -4.95 23.46 -6.14
N GLU A 231 -5.82 24.27 -6.75
CA GLU A 231 -6.97 23.78 -7.51
C GLU A 231 -6.53 22.95 -8.73
N GLN A 232 -5.43 23.32 -9.42
CA GLN A 232 -4.88 22.53 -10.54
C GLN A 232 -4.31 21.19 -10.07
N ILE A 233 -3.59 21.14 -8.95
CA ILE A 233 -3.07 19.89 -8.38
C ILE A 233 -4.24 18.97 -8.04
N ALA A 234 -5.27 19.49 -7.40
CA ALA A 234 -6.47 18.74 -7.07
C ALA A 234 -7.23 18.29 -8.33
N ALA A 235 -7.34 19.14 -9.36
CA ALA A 235 -8.03 18.82 -10.61
C ALA A 235 -7.37 17.66 -11.35
N THR A 236 -6.04 17.60 -11.41
CA THR A 236 -5.32 16.47 -12.03
C THR A 236 -5.79 15.13 -11.43
N PHE A 237 -5.98 15.10 -10.13
CA PHE A 237 -6.41 13.92 -9.37
C PHE A 237 -7.91 13.60 -9.57
N THR A 238 -8.78 14.60 -9.47
CA THR A 238 -10.23 14.41 -9.54
C THR A 238 -10.73 14.20 -10.97
N GLU A 239 -10.10 14.83 -11.97
CA GLU A 239 -10.41 14.61 -13.39
C GLU A 239 -10.00 13.20 -13.83
N GLY A 240 -8.85 12.69 -13.34
CA GLY A 240 -8.45 11.30 -13.58
C GLY A 240 -9.50 10.33 -13.05
N TYR A 241 -10.04 10.60 -11.85
CA TYR A 241 -11.10 9.80 -11.25
C TYR A 241 -12.40 9.81 -12.07
N GLN A 242 -12.83 10.98 -12.54
CA GLN A 242 -13.99 11.13 -13.41
C GLN A 242 -13.80 10.38 -14.75
N ARG A 243 -12.60 10.51 -15.33
CA ARG A 243 -12.27 9.83 -16.59
C ARG A 243 -12.38 8.31 -16.48
N GLY A 244 -12.02 7.74 -15.33
CA GLY A 244 -12.20 6.31 -15.06
C GLY A 244 -13.67 5.85 -15.16
N PHE A 245 -14.63 6.70 -14.80
CA PHE A 245 -16.07 6.43 -15.04
C PHE A 245 -16.45 6.55 -16.50
N GLU A 246 -15.96 7.59 -17.19
CA GLU A 246 -16.24 7.84 -18.60
C GLU A 246 -15.78 6.68 -19.48
N LEU A 247 -14.58 6.16 -19.24
CA LEU A 247 -14.00 5.03 -19.97
C LEU A 247 -14.81 3.73 -19.79
N LYS A 248 -15.41 3.54 -18.63
CA LYS A 248 -16.29 2.39 -18.35
C LYS A 248 -17.73 2.62 -18.82
N GLY A 249 -18.08 3.82 -19.26
CA GLY A 249 -19.46 4.19 -19.62
C GLY A 249 -20.40 4.18 -18.41
N VAL A 250 -19.90 4.40 -17.21
CA VAL A 250 -20.65 4.40 -15.96
C VAL A 250 -21.05 5.83 -15.59
N ASP A 251 -22.29 6.02 -15.22
CA ASP A 251 -22.82 7.29 -14.75
C ASP A 251 -22.49 7.51 -13.27
N VAL A 252 -21.56 8.43 -13.01
CA VAL A 252 -21.10 8.76 -11.63
C VAL A 252 -22.23 9.27 -10.74
N SER A 253 -23.29 9.85 -11.31
CA SER A 253 -24.45 10.35 -10.53
C SER A 253 -25.24 9.26 -9.79
N LYS A 254 -24.96 7.99 -10.07
CA LYS A 254 -25.51 6.84 -9.33
C LYS A 254 -24.71 6.49 -8.08
N LYS A 255 -23.64 7.21 -7.80
CA LYS A 255 -22.74 7.00 -6.67
C LYS A 255 -22.84 8.16 -5.69
N ASP A 256 -22.59 7.87 -4.42
CA ASP A 256 -22.78 8.80 -3.31
C ASP A 256 -21.45 9.20 -2.64
N THR A 257 -20.47 8.28 -2.60
CA THR A 257 -19.26 8.47 -1.80
C THR A 257 -17.98 8.13 -2.57
N VAL A 258 -16.91 8.88 -2.29
CA VAL A 258 -15.53 8.62 -2.73
C VAL A 258 -14.63 8.40 -1.52
N ASN A 259 -13.84 7.32 -1.53
CA ASN A 259 -12.85 7.08 -0.47
C ASN A 259 -11.53 7.79 -0.79
N ILE A 260 -11.26 8.89 -0.11
CA ILE A 260 -10.02 9.65 -0.27
C ILE A 260 -8.96 9.11 0.71
N ARG A 261 -7.79 8.75 0.18
CA ARG A 261 -6.61 8.31 0.93
C ARG A 261 -5.48 9.28 0.68
N TYR A 262 -4.85 9.77 1.73
CA TYR A 262 -3.84 10.81 1.59
C TYR A 262 -2.86 10.85 2.77
N PRO A 263 -1.66 11.40 2.58
CA PRO A 263 -0.72 11.69 3.66
C PRO A 263 -1.03 13.03 4.32
N ILE A 264 -0.97 13.07 5.66
CA ILE A 264 -1.12 14.30 6.46
C ILE A 264 -0.09 15.34 5.99
N GLY A 265 -0.49 16.60 5.93
CA GLY A 265 0.26 17.72 5.36
C GLY A 265 -0.26 18.19 3.99
N PHE A 266 -1.07 17.38 3.31
CA PHE A 266 -1.69 17.72 2.01
C PHE A 266 -3.12 18.23 2.11
N GLU A 267 -3.61 18.57 3.31
CA GLU A 267 -5.02 18.95 3.56
C GLU A 267 -5.50 20.08 2.67
N ARG A 268 -4.64 21.01 2.26
CA ARG A 268 -5.04 22.12 1.38
C ARG A 268 -5.42 21.63 -0.01
N VAL A 269 -4.69 20.65 -0.55
CA VAL A 269 -5.00 19.98 -1.82
C VAL A 269 -6.25 19.13 -1.67
N ILE A 270 -6.35 18.35 -0.59
CA ILE A 270 -7.48 17.46 -0.33
C ILE A 270 -8.77 18.24 -0.09
N ARG A 271 -8.71 19.41 0.55
CA ARG A 271 -9.86 20.33 0.68
C ARG A 271 -10.38 20.77 -0.69
N ALA A 272 -9.50 21.11 -1.63
CA ALA A 272 -9.87 21.44 -3.00
C ALA A 272 -10.48 20.22 -3.71
N ALA A 273 -9.86 19.04 -3.59
CA ALA A 273 -10.37 17.80 -4.16
C ALA A 273 -11.76 17.44 -3.62
N ILE A 274 -12.02 17.59 -2.31
CA ILE A 274 -13.35 17.37 -1.71
C ILE A 274 -14.40 18.26 -2.37
N ARG A 275 -14.07 19.54 -2.62
CA ARG A 275 -15.01 20.47 -3.30
C ARG A 275 -15.28 20.04 -4.74
N GLN A 276 -14.26 19.57 -5.45
CA GLN A 276 -14.38 19.08 -6.83
C GLN A 276 -15.17 17.78 -6.88
N PHE A 277 -14.96 16.83 -5.97
CA PHE A 277 -15.79 15.63 -5.84
C PHE A 277 -17.24 15.96 -5.47
N ALA A 278 -17.46 16.96 -4.61
CA ALA A 278 -18.82 17.42 -4.29
C ALA A 278 -19.56 17.98 -5.53
N ALA A 279 -18.85 18.61 -6.47
CA ALA A 279 -19.42 19.04 -7.75
C ALA A 279 -19.82 17.83 -8.65
N MET A 280 -19.20 16.66 -8.45
CA MET A 280 -19.62 15.40 -9.10
C MET A 280 -20.75 14.68 -8.34
N GLY A 281 -21.22 15.22 -7.21
CA GLY A 281 -22.23 14.62 -6.33
C GLY A 281 -21.68 13.66 -5.28
N LEU A 282 -20.36 13.52 -5.16
CA LEU A 282 -19.72 12.57 -4.25
C LEU A 282 -19.34 13.22 -2.90
N LYS A 283 -19.68 12.53 -1.80
CA LYS A 283 -19.25 12.88 -0.45
C LYS A 283 -17.94 12.16 -0.11
N PRO A 284 -17.01 12.79 0.62
CA PRO A 284 -15.78 12.13 1.01
C PRO A 284 -16.05 11.09 2.12
N VAL A 285 -15.36 9.97 2.04
CA VAL A 285 -15.15 9.01 3.12
C VAL A 285 -13.64 8.92 3.33
N ILE A 286 -13.17 9.35 4.51
CA ILE A 286 -11.75 9.46 4.84
C ILE A 286 -11.53 8.84 6.22
N TYR A 287 -10.86 7.70 6.25
CA TYR A 287 -10.60 6.96 7.47
C TYR A 287 -9.09 6.80 7.73
N ARG A 288 -8.74 6.58 8.99
CA ARG A 288 -7.36 6.32 9.43
C ARG A 288 -6.86 4.99 8.91
N GLU A 289 -5.54 4.87 8.70
CA GLU A 289 -4.93 3.56 8.55
C GLU A 289 -5.25 2.63 9.75
N ALA A 290 -5.23 1.33 9.51
CA ALA A 290 -5.52 0.36 10.56
C ALA A 290 -4.40 0.32 11.60
N LEU A 291 -4.72 0.56 12.87
CA LEU A 291 -3.76 0.52 13.97
C LEU A 291 -3.80 -0.80 14.73
N ASN A 292 -4.95 -1.48 14.76
CA ASN A 292 -5.12 -2.76 15.45
C ASN A 292 -4.70 -3.94 14.58
N THR A 293 -4.24 -5.00 15.21
CA THR A 293 -3.69 -6.19 14.53
C THR A 293 -4.70 -6.93 13.66
N LEU A 294 -6.01 -6.86 13.97
CA LEU A 294 -7.06 -7.52 13.17
C LEU A 294 -7.20 -6.92 11.77
N ASN A 295 -6.98 -5.61 11.62
CA ASN A 295 -7.20 -4.89 10.39
C ASN A 295 -5.92 -4.49 9.66
N LYS A 296 -4.76 -4.49 10.36
CA LYS A 296 -3.47 -4.21 9.73
C LYS A 296 -3.20 -5.16 8.57
N ARG A 297 -2.66 -4.60 7.48
CA ARG A 297 -2.06 -5.35 6.37
C ARG A 297 -0.54 -5.29 6.48
N GLN A 298 0.13 -6.35 6.06
CA GLN A 298 1.57 -6.55 6.32
C GLN A 298 2.47 -5.47 5.71
N ASN A 299 2.13 -5.00 4.51
CA ASN A 299 3.00 -4.10 3.74
C ASN A 299 2.21 -2.92 3.14
N LEU A 300 0.99 -2.64 3.63
CA LEU A 300 0.14 -1.64 3.01
C LEU A 300 -0.59 -0.80 4.07
N ARG A 301 -0.31 0.48 4.08
CA ARG A 301 -0.99 1.49 4.90
C ARG A 301 -2.15 2.09 4.09
N ILE A 302 -3.39 1.86 4.51
CA ILE A 302 -4.59 2.28 3.76
C ILE A 302 -5.43 3.22 4.63
N GLY A 303 -5.60 4.44 4.16
CA GLY A 303 -6.35 5.49 4.82
C GLY A 303 -5.64 6.82 4.71
N TYR A 304 -5.90 7.76 5.64
CA TYR A 304 -4.95 8.84 5.84
C TYR A 304 -3.80 8.35 6.72
N ILE A 305 -2.59 8.83 6.43
CA ILE A 305 -1.35 8.38 7.04
C ILE A 305 -0.45 9.55 7.38
N SER A 306 0.39 9.41 8.39
CA SER A 306 1.53 10.29 8.67
C SER A 306 2.86 9.60 8.33
N SER A 307 3.96 10.30 8.47
CA SER A 307 5.31 9.72 8.42
C SER A 307 5.43 8.57 9.43
N ASP A 308 6.17 7.53 9.06
CA ASP A 308 6.45 6.44 9.99
C ASP A 308 7.48 6.90 11.05
N PRO A 309 7.13 6.90 12.35
CA PRO A 309 8.07 7.30 13.38
C PRO A 309 9.31 6.43 13.44
N ASN A 310 9.21 5.17 13.01
CA ASN A 310 10.29 4.20 12.97
C ASN A 310 9.95 2.99 12.09
N PRO A 311 10.45 2.91 10.86
CA PRO A 311 10.16 1.78 9.97
C PRO A 311 10.55 0.41 10.54
N GLN A 312 11.58 0.34 11.37
CA GLN A 312 11.97 -0.91 12.04
C GLN A 312 10.90 -1.41 13.01
N TYR A 313 10.21 -0.50 13.70
CA TYR A 313 9.09 -0.86 14.58
C TYR A 313 7.95 -1.49 13.79
N GLY A 314 7.53 -0.87 12.67
CA GLY A 314 6.53 -1.44 11.78
C GLY A 314 6.95 -2.81 11.21
N TYR A 315 8.21 -2.93 10.82
CA TYR A 315 8.78 -4.18 10.29
C TYR A 315 8.79 -5.32 11.32
N ASP A 316 9.15 -5.04 12.56
CA ASP A 316 9.20 -6.04 13.63
C ASP A 316 7.81 -6.63 13.94
N HIS A 317 6.74 -5.82 13.82
CA HIS A 317 5.37 -6.17 14.17
C HIS A 317 4.47 -6.53 12.98
N ARG A 318 5.03 -6.66 11.75
CA ARG A 318 4.24 -6.92 10.53
C ARG A 318 3.51 -8.27 10.52
N PHE A 319 3.95 -9.22 11.34
CA PHE A 319 3.39 -10.57 11.44
C PHE A 319 2.78 -10.90 12.81
N ASP A 320 2.41 -9.89 13.57
CA ASP A 320 1.79 -10.08 14.90
C ASP A 320 0.49 -10.87 14.84
N ASN A 321 -0.19 -10.88 13.70
CA ASN A 321 -1.36 -11.72 13.46
C ASN A 321 -1.06 -13.23 13.60
N ALA A 322 0.21 -13.67 13.60
CA ALA A 322 0.57 -15.06 13.88
C ALA A 322 0.10 -15.55 15.26
N ILE A 323 -0.18 -14.62 16.20
CA ILE A 323 -0.66 -14.94 17.55
C ILE A 323 -2.06 -15.60 17.49
N TYR A 324 -2.92 -15.14 16.58
CA TYR A 324 -4.35 -15.51 16.57
C TYR A 324 -4.84 -16.10 15.24
N LEU A 325 -4.07 -16.00 14.16
CA LEU A 325 -4.55 -16.36 12.82
C LEU A 325 -4.75 -17.88 12.70
N ASP A 326 -6.01 -18.29 12.77
CA ASP A 326 -6.48 -19.63 12.50
C ASP A 326 -7.78 -19.59 11.66
N LYS A 327 -8.28 -20.74 11.24
CA LYS A 327 -9.51 -20.82 10.43
C LYS A 327 -10.73 -20.24 11.12
N ARG A 328 -10.86 -20.43 12.43
CA ARG A 328 -11.99 -19.90 13.21
C ARG A 328 -11.99 -18.38 13.20
N MET A 329 -10.81 -17.75 13.36
CA MET A 329 -10.68 -16.30 13.31
C MET A 329 -10.98 -15.75 11.91
N VAL A 330 -10.53 -16.42 10.85
CA VAL A 330 -10.89 -16.05 9.47
C VAL A 330 -12.40 -16.05 9.28
N ASP A 331 -13.06 -17.15 9.66
CA ASP A 331 -14.52 -17.28 9.52
C ASP A 331 -15.28 -16.23 10.35
N ARG A 332 -14.80 -15.92 11.56
CA ARG A 332 -15.37 -14.87 12.42
C ARG A 332 -15.26 -13.50 11.78
N LYS A 333 -14.08 -13.12 11.29
CA LYS A 333 -13.86 -11.82 10.62
C LYS A 333 -14.76 -11.66 9.40
N ILE A 334 -14.84 -12.67 8.54
CA ILE A 334 -15.74 -12.65 7.36
C ILE A 334 -17.19 -12.51 7.76
N SER A 335 -17.63 -13.22 8.83
CA SER A 335 -19.00 -13.09 9.34
C SER A 335 -19.31 -11.68 9.86
N CYS A 336 -18.39 -11.06 10.60
CA CYS A 336 -18.53 -9.68 11.08
C CYS A 336 -18.59 -8.66 9.95
N MET A 337 -17.72 -8.82 8.94
CA MET A 337 -17.71 -7.98 7.75
C MET A 337 -19.03 -8.12 6.95
N ARG A 338 -19.54 -9.35 6.76
CA ARG A 338 -20.81 -9.59 6.08
C ARG A 338 -21.97 -8.89 6.78
N LYS A 339 -22.06 -9.06 8.09
CA LYS A 339 -23.09 -8.39 8.91
C LYS A 339 -23.03 -6.87 8.75
N ALA A 340 -21.83 -6.29 8.76
CA ALA A 340 -21.65 -4.85 8.56
C ALA A 340 -22.05 -4.41 7.14
N TYR A 341 -21.69 -5.17 6.09
CA TYR A 341 -22.15 -4.87 4.73
C TYR A 341 -23.65 -4.99 4.56
N GLU A 342 -24.31 -5.94 5.22
CA GLU A 342 -25.78 -6.07 5.24
C GLU A 342 -26.42 -4.86 5.95
N GLU A 343 -25.81 -4.35 7.00
CA GLU A 343 -26.28 -3.17 7.74
C GLU A 343 -26.11 -1.87 6.91
N TYR A 344 -25.00 -1.75 6.15
CA TYR A 344 -24.66 -0.58 5.34
C TYR A 344 -24.78 -0.87 3.83
N GLU A 345 -25.75 -1.69 3.41
CA GLU A 345 -25.91 -2.13 2.01
C GLU A 345 -26.12 -0.96 1.05
N GLN A 346 -26.88 0.05 1.46
CA GLN A 346 -27.16 1.23 0.63
C GLN A 346 -25.90 2.09 0.43
N GLU A 347 -25.15 2.35 1.51
CA GLU A 347 -23.90 3.09 1.48
C GLU A 347 -22.84 2.33 0.66
N ALA A 348 -22.77 1.00 0.79
CA ALA A 348 -21.89 0.17 -0.01
C ALA A 348 -22.22 0.24 -1.49
N ALA A 349 -23.49 0.18 -1.88
CA ALA A 349 -23.92 0.34 -3.27
C ALA A 349 -23.58 1.72 -3.83
N GLY A 350 -23.63 2.78 -3.00
CA GLY A 350 -23.25 4.15 -3.32
C GLY A 350 -21.74 4.41 -3.41
N PHE A 351 -20.89 3.43 -3.06
CA PHE A 351 -19.44 3.60 -3.06
C PHE A 351 -18.87 3.70 -4.48
N ALA A 352 -18.21 4.83 -4.79
CA ALA A 352 -17.68 5.13 -6.13
C ALA A 352 -16.23 4.61 -6.35
N GLY A 353 -15.55 4.20 -5.29
CA GLY A 353 -14.18 3.71 -5.35
C GLY A 353 -13.16 4.62 -4.67
N PRO A 354 -11.90 4.19 -4.57
CA PRO A 354 -10.84 4.96 -3.91
C PRO A 354 -10.20 6.00 -4.83
N ALA A 355 -9.83 7.14 -4.23
CA ALA A 355 -9.01 8.19 -4.79
C ALA A 355 -7.76 8.33 -3.90
N CYS A 356 -6.60 7.89 -4.40
CA CYS A 356 -5.37 7.75 -3.63
C CYS A 356 -4.36 8.85 -3.96
N PHE A 357 -3.91 9.56 -2.93
CA PHE A 357 -2.84 10.53 -3.01
C PHE A 357 -1.65 9.98 -2.21
N GLU A 358 -0.57 9.64 -2.90
CA GLU A 358 0.63 9.04 -2.30
C GLU A 358 1.77 10.06 -2.20
N VAL A 359 2.76 9.74 -1.37
CA VAL A 359 3.99 10.52 -1.24
C VAL A 359 5.22 9.66 -1.34
N PHE A 360 6.33 10.31 -1.67
CA PHE A 360 7.64 9.69 -1.76
C PHE A 360 8.76 10.67 -1.41
N GLY A 361 9.97 10.15 -1.22
CA GLY A 361 11.16 10.95 -0.97
C GLY A 361 11.89 10.60 0.33
N GLU A 362 11.36 9.63 1.08
CA GLU A 362 12.06 9.07 2.24
C GLU A 362 13.27 8.25 1.79
N GLU A 363 14.28 8.17 2.67
CA GLU A 363 15.43 7.30 2.42
C GLU A 363 14.98 5.84 2.46
N PRO A 364 15.52 4.99 1.57
CA PRO A 364 15.24 3.56 1.58
C PRO A 364 15.60 2.93 2.92
N PHE A 365 14.70 2.10 3.42
CA PHE A 365 14.84 1.43 4.71
C PHE A 365 15.54 0.08 4.56
N GLU A 366 16.60 -0.14 5.36
CA GLU A 366 17.28 -1.44 5.47
C GLU A 366 16.84 -2.14 6.78
N PRO A 367 15.95 -3.15 6.74
CA PRO A 367 15.43 -3.78 7.94
C PRO A 367 16.44 -4.70 8.62
N VAL A 368 16.40 -4.74 9.94
CA VAL A 368 17.12 -5.73 10.74
C VAL A 368 16.15 -6.84 11.13
N ASN A 369 16.41 -8.06 10.66
CA ASN A 369 15.64 -9.23 11.05
C ASN A 369 15.90 -9.62 12.50
N LYS A 370 14.83 -9.76 13.28
CA LYS A 370 14.89 -10.21 14.67
C LYS A 370 14.22 -11.59 14.83
N PRO A 371 14.91 -12.58 15.40
CA PRO A 371 14.32 -13.90 15.66
C PRO A 371 13.18 -13.85 16.69
N GLU A 372 13.14 -12.81 17.51
CA GLU A 372 12.09 -12.58 18.51
C GLU A 372 10.78 -12.07 17.92
N SER A 373 10.79 -11.49 16.71
CA SER A 373 9.57 -11.07 16.00
C SER A 373 8.72 -12.27 15.59
N TYR A 374 7.40 -12.11 15.59
CA TYR A 374 6.51 -13.15 15.10
C TYR A 374 6.67 -13.38 13.58
N ARG A 375 6.40 -14.60 13.14
CA ARG A 375 6.41 -15.01 11.74
C ARG A 375 5.21 -15.92 11.46
N LEU A 376 4.65 -15.82 10.27
CA LEU A 376 3.59 -16.71 9.83
C LEU A 376 4.16 -18.08 9.47
N SER A 377 3.53 -19.14 9.95
CA SER A 377 3.74 -20.50 9.42
C SER A 377 3.15 -20.61 8.02
N GLU A 378 3.55 -21.62 7.24
CA GLU A 378 3.00 -21.90 5.90
C GLU A 378 1.47 -22.02 5.92
N ARG A 379 0.92 -22.67 6.96
CA ARG A 379 -0.53 -22.76 7.15
C ARG A 379 -1.17 -21.39 7.34
N GLN A 380 -0.55 -20.51 8.11
CA GLN A 380 -1.06 -19.16 8.35
C GLN A 380 -0.94 -18.28 7.13
N GLN A 381 0.11 -18.44 6.30
CA GLN A 381 0.22 -17.76 5.02
C GLN A 381 -0.93 -18.18 4.09
N SER A 382 -1.23 -19.49 4.00
CA SER A 382 -2.39 -19.97 3.23
C SER A 382 -3.71 -19.41 3.76
N LEU A 383 -3.88 -19.30 5.07
CA LEU A 383 -5.07 -18.68 5.68
C LEU A 383 -5.15 -17.18 5.40
N SER A 384 -4.02 -16.48 5.33
CA SER A 384 -3.97 -15.06 4.95
C SER A 384 -4.46 -14.84 3.51
N VAL A 385 -4.01 -15.70 2.59
CA VAL A 385 -4.49 -15.72 1.19
C VAL A 385 -5.98 -16.02 1.12
N GLU A 386 -6.44 -17.04 1.85
CA GLU A 386 -7.86 -17.40 1.92
C GLU A 386 -8.73 -16.25 2.46
N TYR A 387 -8.29 -15.59 3.54
CA TYR A 387 -8.97 -14.43 4.08
C TYR A 387 -9.07 -13.28 3.07
N SER A 388 -7.99 -12.99 2.35
CA SER A 388 -7.99 -11.94 1.32
C SER A 388 -8.94 -12.27 0.17
N SER A 389 -8.97 -13.51 -0.32
CA SER A 389 -9.92 -13.94 -1.35
C SER A 389 -11.37 -13.80 -0.88
N LEU A 390 -11.70 -14.33 0.31
CA LEU A 390 -13.06 -14.26 0.86
C LEU A 390 -13.49 -12.81 1.14
N SER A 391 -12.57 -11.95 1.60
CA SER A 391 -12.86 -10.52 1.83
C SER A 391 -13.15 -9.78 0.52
N ASN A 392 -12.42 -10.08 -0.55
CA ASN A 392 -12.64 -9.49 -1.86
C ASN A 392 -13.94 -9.99 -2.52
N GLU A 393 -14.22 -11.30 -2.42
CA GLU A 393 -15.51 -11.86 -2.88
C GLU A 393 -16.68 -11.19 -2.15
N LEU A 394 -16.61 -11.09 -0.82
CA LEU A 394 -17.63 -10.42 -0.01
C LEU A 394 -17.80 -8.94 -0.38
N LEU A 395 -16.69 -8.21 -0.53
CA LEU A 395 -16.73 -6.81 -0.96
C LEU A 395 -17.47 -6.68 -2.30
N ASN A 396 -17.20 -7.56 -3.26
CA ASN A 396 -17.80 -7.52 -4.59
C ASN A 396 -19.27 -7.93 -4.62
N GLU A 397 -19.78 -8.63 -3.59
CA GLU A 397 -21.22 -8.87 -3.45
C GLU A 397 -22.00 -7.57 -3.21
N PHE A 398 -21.43 -6.61 -2.47
CA PHE A 398 -22.10 -5.36 -2.05
C PHE A 398 -21.65 -4.14 -2.84
N ILE A 399 -20.41 -4.14 -3.35
CA ILE A 399 -19.80 -3.04 -4.09
C ILE A 399 -19.46 -3.53 -5.51
N ASN A 400 -20.29 -3.17 -6.49
CA ASN A 400 -20.09 -3.59 -7.87
C ASN A 400 -18.79 -3.02 -8.45
N GLN A 401 -17.87 -3.89 -8.86
CA GLN A 401 -16.58 -3.50 -9.45
C GLN A 401 -16.71 -2.78 -10.78
N GLU A 402 -17.69 -3.13 -11.60
CA GLU A 402 -17.93 -2.51 -12.91
C GLU A 402 -18.38 -1.05 -12.78
N GLU A 403 -18.93 -0.69 -11.61
CA GLU A 403 -19.48 0.64 -11.33
C GLU A 403 -18.55 1.52 -10.48
N ARG A 404 -17.30 1.12 -10.28
CA ARG A 404 -16.31 1.89 -9.51
C ARG A 404 -15.30 2.57 -10.43
N SER A 405 -14.78 3.70 -9.98
CA SER A 405 -13.53 4.27 -10.47
C SER A 405 -12.40 4.07 -9.45
N PHE A 406 -11.22 4.40 -9.86
CA PHE A 406 -10.02 4.44 -9.04
C PHE A 406 -9.13 5.54 -9.60
N THR A 407 -8.40 6.23 -8.77
CA THR A 407 -7.28 7.06 -9.21
C THR A 407 -6.17 7.06 -8.17
N ILE A 408 -4.95 7.18 -8.64
CA ILE A 408 -3.77 7.30 -7.81
C ILE A 408 -2.80 8.30 -8.43
N ILE A 409 -2.28 9.19 -7.58
CA ILE A 409 -1.27 10.19 -7.94
C ILE A 409 -0.22 10.26 -6.83
N ALA A 410 1.00 10.61 -7.16
CA ALA A 410 2.06 10.74 -6.16
C ALA A 410 2.80 12.08 -6.25
N TYR A 411 3.18 12.61 -5.08
CA TYR A 411 3.99 13.84 -4.95
C TYR A 411 5.13 13.64 -3.95
N PRO A 412 6.25 14.37 -4.14
CA PRO A 412 7.36 14.31 -3.20
C PRO A 412 7.03 15.00 -1.88
N VAL A 413 7.73 14.59 -0.81
CA VAL A 413 7.76 15.27 0.49
C VAL A 413 9.14 15.86 0.79
N PRO A 414 9.30 16.77 1.76
CA PRO A 414 10.56 17.45 2.06
C PRO A 414 11.76 16.54 2.37
N SER A 415 11.53 15.29 2.80
CA SER A 415 12.59 14.30 3.00
C SER A 415 13.34 13.91 1.71
N ILE A 416 12.81 14.26 0.53
CA ILE A 416 13.51 14.02 -0.75
C ILE A 416 14.81 14.82 -0.85
N GLY A 417 14.95 15.93 -0.10
CA GLY A 417 16.16 16.73 0.00
C GLY A 417 15.96 18.23 -0.21
N GLU A 418 17.08 18.96 -0.20
CA GLU A 418 17.07 20.45 -0.28
C GLU A 418 16.38 21.02 -1.53
N LYS A 419 16.32 20.24 -2.62
CA LYS A 419 15.67 20.63 -3.88
C LYS A 419 14.17 20.26 -3.92
N PHE A 420 13.56 19.99 -2.78
CA PHE A 420 12.14 19.60 -2.70
C PHE A 420 11.21 20.51 -3.51
N PRO A 421 11.26 21.86 -3.42
CA PRO A 421 10.36 22.71 -4.20
C PRO A 421 10.53 22.55 -5.72
N GLU A 422 11.77 22.42 -6.19
CA GLU A 422 12.08 22.23 -7.61
C GLU A 422 11.58 20.86 -8.10
N ILE A 423 11.81 19.81 -7.31
CA ILE A 423 11.37 18.44 -7.62
C ILE A 423 9.86 18.36 -7.62
N PHE A 424 9.18 19.04 -6.69
CA PHE A 424 7.72 19.10 -6.64
C PHE A 424 7.14 19.68 -7.95
N GLU A 425 7.72 20.77 -8.44
CA GLU A 425 7.31 21.38 -9.72
C GLU A 425 7.59 20.49 -10.95
N GLU A 426 8.69 19.76 -10.95
CA GLU A 426 8.98 18.80 -12.03
C GLU A 426 7.99 17.62 -11.99
N ILE A 427 7.65 17.10 -10.81
CA ILE A 427 6.62 16.07 -10.65
C ILE A 427 5.25 16.57 -11.07
N ARG A 428 4.90 17.83 -10.79
CA ARG A 428 3.66 18.43 -11.29
C ARG A 428 3.60 18.38 -12.82
N LYS A 429 4.70 18.66 -13.51
CA LYS A 429 4.79 18.54 -14.98
C LYS A 429 4.67 17.09 -15.44
N VAL A 430 5.34 16.15 -14.76
CA VAL A 430 5.25 14.71 -15.05
C VAL A 430 3.82 14.21 -14.90
N ASN A 431 3.10 14.64 -13.86
CA ASN A 431 1.71 14.24 -13.62
C ASN A 431 0.70 14.87 -14.60
N THR A 432 1.11 15.89 -15.35
CA THR A 432 0.27 16.62 -16.33
C THR A 432 0.76 16.46 -17.78
N LEU A 433 1.49 15.39 -18.10
CA LEU A 433 1.92 15.09 -19.46
C LEU A 433 0.73 14.88 -20.41
N ASP A 434 0.94 15.24 -21.68
CA ASP A 434 -0.10 15.19 -22.72
C ASP A 434 -0.56 13.75 -23.01
N ASN A 435 -1.71 13.37 -22.44
CA ASN A 435 -2.33 12.06 -22.63
C ASN A 435 -2.61 11.71 -24.10
N GLU A 436 -3.03 12.67 -24.94
CA GLU A 436 -3.33 12.41 -26.35
C GLU A 436 -2.07 12.12 -27.15
N LEU A 437 -0.96 12.79 -26.80
CA LEU A 437 0.34 12.49 -27.37
C LEU A 437 0.78 11.07 -27.02
N TYR A 438 0.74 10.72 -25.73
CA TYR A 438 1.16 9.40 -25.23
C TYR A 438 0.27 8.28 -25.77
N LYS A 439 -1.04 8.50 -25.85
CA LYS A 439 -2.00 7.57 -26.46
C LYS A 439 -1.59 7.17 -27.88
N GLY A 440 -1.23 8.17 -28.71
CA GLY A 440 -0.76 7.90 -30.06
C GLY A 440 0.57 7.16 -30.12
N ILE A 441 1.52 7.54 -29.28
CA ILE A 441 2.85 6.90 -29.21
C ILE A 441 2.72 5.45 -28.76
N GLN A 442 2.00 5.21 -27.68
CA GLN A 442 1.78 3.87 -27.10
C GLN A 442 1.02 2.97 -28.06
N GLN A 443 0.05 3.53 -28.79
CA GLN A 443 -0.69 2.77 -29.80
C GLN A 443 0.23 2.27 -30.93
N ASN A 444 1.26 3.02 -31.33
CA ASN A 444 2.24 2.55 -32.32
C ASN A 444 3.03 1.33 -31.81
N ILE A 445 3.37 1.31 -30.51
CA ILE A 445 4.03 0.16 -29.88
C ILE A 445 3.08 -1.04 -29.86
N ILE A 446 1.84 -0.85 -29.42
CA ILE A 446 0.82 -1.89 -29.33
C ILE A 446 0.55 -2.52 -30.70
N ASN A 447 0.45 -1.71 -31.77
CA ASN A 447 0.19 -2.22 -33.12
C ASN A 447 1.24 -3.21 -33.62
N ILE A 448 2.50 -3.08 -33.15
CA ILE A 448 3.58 -4.03 -33.44
C ILE A 448 3.49 -5.24 -32.53
N LEU A 449 3.25 -5.03 -31.24
CA LEU A 449 3.13 -6.10 -30.25
C LEU A 449 1.92 -7.01 -30.46
N ASP A 450 0.81 -6.49 -30.98
CA ASP A 450 -0.38 -7.28 -31.33
C ASP A 450 -0.08 -8.34 -32.41
N GLN A 451 0.92 -8.09 -33.26
CA GLN A 451 1.36 -9.01 -34.32
C GLN A 451 2.40 -10.03 -33.82
N ALA A 452 2.95 -9.84 -32.61
CA ALA A 452 4.04 -10.64 -32.09
C ALA A 452 3.56 -11.93 -31.39
N GLU A 453 4.35 -12.98 -31.45
CA GLU A 453 4.21 -14.21 -30.65
C GLU A 453 4.88 -14.07 -29.29
N SER A 454 5.94 -13.24 -29.21
CA SER A 454 6.68 -13.00 -27.99
C SER A 454 7.41 -11.65 -28.02
N VAL A 455 7.84 -11.21 -26.84
CA VAL A 455 8.76 -10.08 -26.66
C VAL A 455 10.13 -10.64 -26.24
N HIS A 456 11.19 -10.15 -26.88
CA HIS A 456 12.56 -10.51 -26.53
C HIS A 456 13.27 -9.31 -25.91
N ILE A 457 13.76 -9.45 -24.67
CA ILE A 457 14.42 -8.40 -23.88
C ILE A 457 15.88 -8.81 -23.67
N MET A 458 16.79 -7.91 -24.04
CA MET A 458 18.24 -8.11 -23.88
C MET A 458 18.87 -6.94 -23.13
N GLY A 459 19.62 -7.28 -22.10
CA GLY A 459 20.43 -6.33 -21.34
C GLY A 459 21.75 -5.96 -22.03
N ARG A 460 22.43 -4.93 -21.51
CA ARG A 460 23.76 -4.54 -21.91
C ARG A 460 24.66 -4.17 -20.73
N GLY A 461 25.96 -4.09 -20.99
CA GLY A 461 26.94 -3.73 -19.97
C GLY A 461 27.04 -4.80 -18.88
N ARG A 462 26.75 -4.45 -17.64
CA ARG A 462 26.67 -5.40 -16.52
C ARG A 462 25.37 -6.19 -16.50
N ASN A 463 24.30 -5.65 -17.08
CA ASN A 463 23.00 -6.30 -17.13
C ASN A 463 23.01 -7.49 -18.10
N MET A 464 22.74 -8.68 -17.59
CA MET A 464 22.77 -9.94 -18.33
C MET A 464 21.38 -10.44 -18.73
N THR A 465 20.36 -9.58 -18.70
CA THR A 465 19.00 -9.96 -19.10
C THR A 465 19.01 -10.59 -20.50
N ASN A 466 18.37 -11.73 -20.60
CA ASN A 466 18.06 -12.40 -21.86
C ASN A 466 16.78 -13.19 -21.63
N LEU A 467 15.65 -12.55 -21.90
CA LEU A 467 14.33 -13.00 -21.51
C LEU A 467 13.39 -12.96 -22.72
N THR A 468 12.75 -14.10 -22.99
CA THR A 468 11.67 -14.21 -23.98
C THR A 468 10.35 -14.34 -23.22
N VAL A 469 9.42 -13.42 -23.48
CA VAL A 469 8.09 -13.40 -22.88
C VAL A 469 7.07 -13.79 -23.95
N ALA A 470 6.38 -14.90 -23.75
CA ALA A 470 5.35 -15.39 -24.67
C ALA A 470 4.05 -14.58 -24.50
N LEU A 471 3.40 -14.28 -25.62
CA LEU A 471 2.16 -13.50 -25.69
C LEU A 471 0.97 -14.42 -26.00
N CYS A 472 -0.22 -14.02 -25.60
CA CYS A 472 -1.44 -14.70 -25.98
C CYS A 472 -1.75 -14.51 -27.48
N ASP A 473 -2.61 -15.38 -28.02
CA ASP A 473 -3.07 -15.31 -29.41
C ASP A 473 -4.35 -14.48 -29.49
N LEU A 474 -4.47 -13.59 -30.50
CA LEU A 474 -5.71 -12.87 -30.81
C LEU A 474 -6.61 -13.75 -31.69
N LYS A 475 -7.90 -13.80 -31.37
CA LYS A 475 -8.92 -14.48 -32.19
C LYS A 475 -9.40 -13.55 -33.32
N ASP A 476 -9.52 -12.25 -33.05
CA ASP A 476 -9.92 -11.23 -34.02
C ASP A 476 -9.08 -9.97 -33.81
N ALA A 477 -7.97 -9.84 -34.53
CA ALA A 477 -7.04 -8.70 -34.44
C ALA A 477 -7.68 -7.32 -34.73
N GLN A 478 -8.90 -7.28 -35.28
CA GLN A 478 -9.63 -6.02 -35.50
C GLN A 478 -10.42 -5.58 -34.26
N LYS A 479 -10.71 -6.51 -33.35
CA LYS A 479 -11.55 -6.23 -32.17
C LYS A 479 -10.81 -6.47 -30.85
N GLU A 480 -9.69 -7.18 -30.89
CA GLU A 480 -8.93 -7.60 -29.74
C GLU A 480 -7.52 -7.03 -29.76
N THR A 481 -6.94 -6.83 -28.59
CA THR A 481 -5.55 -6.40 -28.38
C THR A 481 -4.92 -7.17 -27.22
N LYS A 482 -3.58 -7.34 -27.26
CA LYS A 482 -2.81 -8.01 -26.22
C LYS A 482 -2.32 -7.07 -25.12
N PHE A 483 -2.18 -5.78 -25.43
CA PHE A 483 -1.59 -4.80 -24.52
C PHE A 483 -2.59 -3.71 -24.16
N GLU A 484 -2.57 -3.29 -22.91
CA GLU A 484 -3.27 -2.08 -22.48
C GLU A 484 -2.46 -0.85 -22.83
N ASN A 485 -3.14 0.18 -23.32
CA ASN A 485 -2.62 1.52 -23.54
C ASN A 485 -2.90 2.34 -22.27
N CYS A 486 -2.00 2.26 -21.28
CA CYS A 486 -2.17 2.88 -19.97
C CYS A 486 -1.94 4.40 -20.03
N LEU A 487 -3.00 5.15 -19.85
CA LEU A 487 -3.02 6.62 -19.84
C LEU A 487 -3.15 7.15 -18.41
N ALA A 488 -2.94 8.45 -18.23
CA ALA A 488 -3.17 9.12 -16.96
C ALA A 488 -4.67 9.40 -16.73
N ASP A 489 -5.41 8.33 -16.51
CA ASP A 489 -6.83 8.36 -16.14
C ASP A 489 -7.00 7.79 -14.73
N VAL A 490 -6.59 6.56 -14.52
CA VAL A 490 -6.64 5.86 -13.23
C VAL A 490 -5.29 5.98 -12.52
N ASN A 491 -4.18 5.68 -13.22
CA ASN A 491 -2.81 5.77 -12.72
C ASN A 491 -2.13 7.03 -13.28
N ILE A 492 -1.73 7.95 -12.43
CA ILE A 492 -1.05 9.20 -12.81
C ILE A 492 0.39 9.14 -12.27
N PRO A 493 1.41 9.30 -13.15
CA PRO A 493 1.40 9.81 -14.53
C PRO A 493 1.10 8.75 -15.60
N VAL A 494 0.90 9.24 -16.84
CA VAL A 494 0.84 8.41 -18.06
C VAL A 494 2.18 7.74 -18.32
N GLY A 495 2.14 6.58 -18.97
CA GLY A 495 3.32 6.16 -19.67
C GLY A 495 3.72 4.71 -19.64
N GLU A 496 2.83 3.79 -20.05
CA GLU A 496 3.20 2.39 -20.30
C GLU A 496 2.27 1.67 -21.24
N VAL A 497 2.75 0.59 -21.81
CA VAL A 497 1.96 -0.45 -22.44
C VAL A 497 2.26 -1.78 -21.75
N PHE A 498 1.25 -2.49 -21.27
CA PHE A 498 1.43 -3.71 -20.50
C PHE A 498 0.53 -4.87 -20.91
N THR A 499 0.90 -6.08 -20.54
CA THR A 499 0.17 -7.32 -20.82
C THR A 499 0.32 -8.32 -19.69
N SER A 500 -0.69 -9.17 -19.48
CA SER A 500 -0.51 -10.41 -18.72
C SER A 500 0.10 -11.46 -19.64
N PRO A 501 1.33 -11.94 -19.38
CA PRO A 501 2.04 -12.84 -20.27
C PRO A 501 1.46 -14.25 -20.24
N LYS A 502 1.63 -14.97 -21.33
CA LYS A 502 1.45 -16.43 -21.36
C LYS A 502 2.64 -17.07 -20.65
N LEU A 503 2.38 -17.90 -19.63
CA LEU A 503 3.48 -18.48 -18.85
C LEU A 503 4.25 -19.52 -19.68
N LYS A 504 3.54 -20.43 -20.32
CA LYS A 504 4.16 -21.45 -21.17
C LYS A 504 4.89 -20.82 -22.36
N GLY A 505 6.19 -21.06 -22.41
CA GLY A 505 7.08 -20.50 -23.44
C GLY A 505 7.79 -19.21 -23.00
N THR A 506 7.46 -18.66 -21.84
CA THR A 506 8.19 -17.53 -21.23
C THR A 506 9.40 -18.09 -20.47
N ASN A 507 10.61 -17.78 -20.98
CA ASN A 507 11.86 -18.35 -20.45
C ASN A 507 13.01 -17.36 -20.54
N GLY A 508 13.93 -17.46 -19.60
CA GLY A 508 15.18 -16.71 -19.63
C GLY A 508 15.54 -16.04 -18.31
N LEU A 509 16.52 -15.16 -18.35
CA LEU A 509 17.08 -14.43 -17.21
C LEU A 509 16.62 -12.99 -17.24
N LEU A 510 16.03 -12.54 -16.16
CA LEU A 510 15.90 -11.12 -15.79
C LEU A 510 17.04 -10.77 -14.85
N HIS A 511 17.81 -9.72 -15.16
CA HIS A 511 18.86 -9.19 -14.31
C HIS A 511 18.74 -7.68 -14.23
N VAL A 512 18.80 -7.13 -13.02
CA VAL A 512 18.86 -5.68 -12.75
C VAL A 512 20.02 -5.41 -11.82
N THR A 513 20.89 -4.44 -12.15
CA THR A 513 22.11 -4.19 -11.37
C THR A 513 21.81 -3.58 -10.01
N GLU A 514 20.79 -2.74 -9.92
CA GLU A 514 20.25 -2.20 -8.67
C GLU A 514 18.78 -1.85 -8.87
N VAL A 515 17.93 -2.27 -7.92
CA VAL A 515 16.49 -1.96 -7.92
C VAL A 515 15.96 -1.88 -6.49
N TYR A 516 14.98 -1.00 -6.28
CA TYR A 516 14.31 -0.80 -5.01
C TYR A 516 12.88 -1.35 -5.10
N LEU A 517 12.57 -2.36 -4.29
CA LEU A 517 11.30 -3.08 -4.29
C LEU A 517 10.76 -3.10 -2.87
N ASN A 518 9.56 -2.56 -2.66
CA ASN A 518 8.92 -2.50 -1.34
C ASN A 518 9.81 -1.84 -0.26
N GLY A 519 10.56 -0.79 -0.64
CA GLY A 519 11.47 -0.08 0.25
C GLY A 519 12.81 -0.79 0.51
N LEU A 520 13.07 -1.94 -0.11
CA LEU A 520 14.31 -2.72 0.03
C LEU A 520 15.18 -2.59 -1.23
N CYS A 521 16.48 -2.33 -1.03
CA CYS A 521 17.45 -2.32 -2.12
C CYS A 521 17.89 -3.75 -2.47
N TYR A 522 17.86 -4.09 -3.75
CA TYR A 522 18.40 -5.33 -4.30
C TYR A 522 19.56 -5.01 -5.24
N LYS A 523 20.73 -5.61 -5.00
CA LYS A 523 21.94 -5.43 -5.81
C LYS A 523 22.20 -6.68 -6.65
N ASP A 524 22.46 -6.48 -7.95
CA ASP A 524 22.63 -7.55 -8.94
C ASP A 524 21.54 -8.62 -8.81
N LEU A 525 20.26 -8.19 -8.77
CA LEU A 525 19.10 -9.09 -8.67
C LEU A 525 18.95 -9.88 -9.96
N LYS A 526 18.99 -11.20 -9.85
CA LYS A 526 18.79 -12.13 -10.96
C LYS A 526 17.62 -13.06 -10.65
N ILE A 527 16.71 -13.20 -11.61
CA ILE A 527 15.57 -14.11 -11.56
C ILE A 527 15.53 -14.87 -12.88
N THR A 528 15.61 -16.19 -12.80
CA THR A 528 15.47 -17.08 -13.96
C THR A 528 14.04 -17.58 -14.04
N PHE A 529 13.43 -17.45 -15.21
CA PHE A 529 12.09 -17.96 -15.50
C PHE A 529 12.16 -19.22 -16.35
N LYS A 530 11.30 -20.16 -16.01
CA LYS A 530 11.03 -21.39 -16.78
C LYS A 530 9.53 -21.58 -16.92
N ASP A 531 9.05 -21.56 -18.16
CA ASP A 531 7.62 -21.53 -18.45
C ASP A 531 6.87 -20.53 -17.57
N GLY A 532 7.41 -19.31 -17.50
CA GLY A 532 6.84 -18.18 -16.79
C GLY A 532 6.87 -18.23 -15.27
N MET A 533 7.37 -19.31 -14.68
CA MET A 533 7.53 -19.46 -13.24
C MET A 533 8.95 -19.12 -12.82
N VAL A 534 9.13 -18.50 -11.66
CA VAL A 534 10.46 -18.30 -11.06
C VAL A 534 11.08 -19.67 -10.76
N ASP A 535 12.21 -19.98 -11.42
CA ASP A 535 12.93 -21.25 -11.29
C ASP A 535 14.17 -21.11 -10.41
N ASP A 536 14.91 -20.01 -10.56
CA ASP A 536 16.08 -19.69 -9.75
C ASP A 536 16.22 -18.17 -9.51
N TYR A 537 16.91 -17.81 -8.43
CA TYR A 537 17.10 -16.40 -8.05
C TYR A 537 18.34 -16.21 -7.20
N GLU A 538 19.02 -15.06 -7.37
CA GLU A 538 20.15 -14.61 -6.55
C GLU A 538 20.25 -13.07 -6.49
N CYS A 539 20.90 -12.56 -5.45
CA CYS A 539 21.30 -11.14 -5.36
C CYS A 539 22.68 -11.02 -4.69
N ALA A 540 23.32 -9.87 -4.85
CA ALA A 540 24.62 -9.58 -4.30
C ALA A 540 24.60 -8.73 -3.00
N ASN A 541 23.46 -8.67 -2.31
CA ASN A 541 23.30 -7.93 -1.05
C ASN A 541 24.15 -8.50 0.09
N PHE A 542 24.46 -9.79 0.04
CA PHE A 542 25.18 -10.49 1.09
C PHE A 542 26.39 -11.23 0.53
N PRO A 543 27.48 -11.37 1.33
CA PRO A 543 28.65 -12.16 0.92
C PRO A 543 28.30 -13.65 0.75
N ASP A 544 27.38 -14.17 1.55
CA ASP A 544 26.89 -15.55 1.45
C ASP A 544 25.68 -15.60 0.50
N LYS A 545 25.74 -16.50 -0.49
CA LYS A 545 24.66 -16.67 -1.47
C LYS A 545 23.36 -17.17 -0.83
N GLU A 546 23.44 -18.01 0.19
CA GLU A 546 22.25 -18.53 0.88
C GLU A 546 21.52 -17.42 1.63
N ASP A 547 22.23 -16.46 2.23
CA ASP A 547 21.62 -15.30 2.85
C ASP A 547 20.93 -14.41 1.81
N GLY A 548 21.53 -14.23 0.63
CA GLY A 548 20.92 -13.53 -0.49
C GLY A 548 19.65 -14.23 -1.01
N ARG A 549 19.69 -15.54 -1.18
CA ARG A 549 18.52 -16.34 -1.57
C ARG A 549 17.40 -16.24 -0.52
N LYS A 550 17.76 -16.35 0.75
CA LYS A 550 16.81 -16.21 1.85
C LYS A 550 16.15 -14.83 1.87
N PHE A 551 16.93 -13.77 1.64
CA PHE A 551 16.44 -12.40 1.56
C PHE A 551 15.40 -12.24 0.43
N ILE A 552 15.68 -12.76 -0.78
CA ILE A 552 14.74 -12.76 -1.89
C ILE A 552 13.50 -13.60 -1.54
N LYS A 553 13.68 -14.81 -1.01
CA LYS A 553 12.58 -15.72 -0.66
C LYS A 553 11.63 -15.07 0.36
N GLU A 554 12.15 -14.44 1.39
CA GLU A 554 11.34 -13.82 2.44
C GLU A 554 10.61 -12.54 1.98
N ASN A 555 11.27 -11.68 1.20
CA ASN A 555 10.78 -10.34 0.93
C ASN A 555 10.21 -10.15 -0.49
N LEU A 556 10.63 -10.97 -1.47
CA LEU A 556 10.17 -10.86 -2.85
C LEU A 556 9.26 -12.02 -3.25
N LEU A 557 9.55 -13.25 -2.79
CA LEU A 557 8.70 -14.41 -3.04
C LEU A 557 7.72 -14.70 -1.89
N TYR A 558 7.72 -13.90 -0.84
CA TYR A 558 6.83 -14.03 0.32
C TYR A 558 6.81 -15.44 0.92
N ASN A 559 8.02 -16.02 1.06
CA ASN A 559 8.30 -17.38 1.51
C ASN A 559 7.73 -18.52 0.65
N ARG A 560 7.31 -18.25 -0.59
CA ARG A 560 6.91 -19.27 -1.56
C ARG A 560 8.12 -19.85 -2.27
N GLU A 561 7.94 -21.04 -2.84
CA GLU A 561 9.00 -21.70 -3.62
C GLU A 561 9.12 -21.06 -5.01
N THR A 562 8.01 -20.58 -5.57
CA THR A 562 7.94 -19.94 -6.89
C THR A 562 6.78 -18.97 -6.97
N LEU A 563 6.86 -18.04 -7.92
CA LEU A 563 5.77 -17.15 -8.33
C LEU A 563 5.70 -17.11 -9.85
N PRO A 564 4.52 -16.90 -10.44
CA PRO A 564 4.40 -16.67 -11.89
C PRO A 564 4.86 -15.26 -12.27
N MET A 565 5.18 -15.07 -13.54
CA MET A 565 5.25 -13.75 -14.15
C MET A 565 3.83 -13.21 -14.28
N GLY A 566 3.56 -12.08 -13.62
CA GLY A 566 2.23 -11.42 -13.62
C GLY A 566 2.08 -10.43 -14.75
N GLU A 567 3.18 -9.75 -15.12
CA GLU A 567 3.17 -8.68 -16.11
C GLU A 567 4.43 -8.61 -16.94
N CYS A 568 4.28 -8.14 -18.19
CA CYS A 568 5.34 -7.63 -19.03
C CYS A 568 4.93 -6.28 -19.61
N ALA A 569 5.71 -5.25 -19.31
CA ALA A 569 5.39 -3.89 -19.70
C ALA A 569 6.59 -3.16 -20.33
N ILE A 570 6.27 -2.11 -21.09
CA ILE A 570 7.24 -1.15 -21.61
C ILE A 570 6.82 0.23 -21.12
N GLY A 571 7.51 0.72 -20.08
CA GLY A 571 7.35 2.10 -19.62
C GLY A 571 7.81 3.07 -20.70
N THR A 572 7.07 4.17 -20.88
CA THR A 572 7.31 5.18 -21.92
C THR A 572 7.53 6.58 -21.34
N ASN A 573 7.45 6.74 -20.01
CA ASN A 573 7.66 8.05 -19.36
C ASN A 573 9.15 8.40 -19.20
N THR A 574 9.80 8.66 -20.33
CA THR A 574 11.21 9.08 -20.37
C THR A 574 11.45 10.43 -19.70
N THR A 575 10.42 11.30 -19.62
CA THR A 575 10.48 12.58 -18.90
C THR A 575 10.72 12.35 -17.41
N ALA A 576 9.95 11.46 -16.79
CA ALA A 576 10.14 11.08 -15.38
C ALA A 576 11.53 10.47 -15.16
N TYR A 577 11.96 9.57 -16.06
CA TYR A 577 13.28 8.94 -15.99
C TYR A 577 14.43 9.95 -16.00
N VAL A 578 14.43 10.89 -16.97
CA VAL A 578 15.47 11.91 -17.08
C VAL A 578 15.45 12.86 -15.88
N MET A 579 14.27 13.25 -15.42
CA MET A 579 14.10 14.06 -14.22
C MET A 579 14.68 13.35 -13.00
N ALA A 580 14.33 12.08 -12.78
CA ALA A 580 14.82 11.29 -11.65
C ALA A 580 16.35 11.16 -11.66
N ALA A 581 16.95 10.92 -12.84
CA ALA A 581 18.39 10.87 -13.01
C ALA A 581 19.05 12.23 -12.74
N LYS A 582 18.47 13.32 -13.22
CA LYS A 582 18.98 14.70 -13.01
C LYS A 582 19.06 15.08 -11.54
N TYR A 583 18.08 14.68 -10.74
CA TYR A 583 18.02 14.99 -9.32
C TYR A 583 18.62 13.90 -8.42
N GLY A 584 18.98 12.73 -8.97
CA GLY A 584 19.53 11.60 -8.21
C GLY A 584 18.53 11.03 -7.22
N ILE A 585 17.27 10.85 -7.65
CA ILE A 585 16.16 10.40 -6.79
C ILE A 585 15.49 9.10 -7.25
N MET A 586 16.18 8.34 -8.12
CA MET A 586 15.57 7.11 -8.66
C MET A 586 15.15 6.11 -7.57
N GLU A 587 15.96 5.97 -6.52
CA GLU A 587 15.71 5.08 -5.39
C GLU A 587 14.59 5.55 -4.46
N LYS A 588 14.17 6.82 -4.59
CA LYS A 588 13.14 7.44 -3.75
C LYS A 588 11.77 7.52 -4.42
N LEU A 589 11.68 7.16 -5.71
CA LEU A 589 10.41 7.22 -6.43
C LEU A 589 9.48 6.08 -6.03
N PRO A 590 8.15 6.34 -5.96
CA PRO A 590 7.17 5.29 -5.74
C PRO A 590 7.07 4.40 -6.97
N ILE A 591 6.62 3.17 -6.78
CA ILE A 591 6.45 2.21 -7.87
C ILE A 591 5.59 2.78 -9.00
N LEU A 592 4.54 3.51 -8.66
CA LEU A 592 3.63 4.19 -9.58
C LEU A 592 4.32 5.05 -10.66
N ILE A 593 5.47 5.66 -10.33
CA ILE A 593 6.27 6.44 -11.26
C ILE A 593 7.39 5.57 -11.82
N ALA A 594 8.03 4.76 -10.97
CA ALA A 594 9.19 3.95 -11.33
C ALA A 594 8.86 2.91 -12.43
N GLU A 595 7.71 2.26 -12.37
CA GLU A 595 7.23 1.32 -13.40
C GLU A 595 7.10 1.99 -14.78
N LYS A 596 6.68 3.26 -14.83
CA LYS A 596 6.51 4.02 -16.07
C LYS A 596 7.84 4.47 -16.71
N MET A 597 8.94 4.44 -15.94
CA MET A 597 10.27 4.95 -16.35
C MET A 597 11.13 3.94 -17.09
N GLY A 598 10.63 2.75 -17.38
CA GLY A 598 11.39 1.73 -18.10
C GLY A 598 10.60 0.46 -18.34
N PRO A 599 11.13 -0.46 -19.16
CA PRO A 599 10.54 -1.78 -19.27
C PRO A 599 10.62 -2.50 -17.93
N HIS A 600 9.53 -3.20 -17.58
CA HIS A 600 9.46 -3.93 -16.31
C HIS A 600 8.76 -5.27 -16.45
N ILE A 601 9.07 -6.14 -15.52
CA ILE A 601 8.49 -7.46 -15.37
C ILE A 601 7.95 -7.58 -13.95
N ALA A 602 6.65 -7.90 -13.81
CA ALA A 602 6.11 -8.21 -12.49
C ALA A 602 6.16 -9.70 -12.20
N ILE A 603 6.42 -10.03 -10.93
CA ILE A 603 6.22 -11.37 -10.38
C ILE A 603 5.04 -11.38 -9.43
N GLY A 604 4.24 -12.44 -9.48
CA GLY A 604 3.02 -12.61 -8.70
C GLY A 604 1.76 -12.59 -9.55
N ASP A 605 0.73 -11.94 -9.04
CA ASP A 605 -0.58 -11.87 -9.68
C ASP A 605 -0.56 -10.95 -10.91
N THR A 606 -1.53 -11.14 -11.82
CA THR A 606 -1.70 -10.23 -12.96
C THR A 606 -2.32 -8.91 -12.52
N CYS A 607 -2.17 -7.84 -13.31
CA CYS A 607 -2.80 -6.54 -13.05
C CYS A 607 -4.33 -6.62 -13.02
N TYR A 608 -4.90 -7.68 -13.61
CA TYR A 608 -6.35 -7.92 -13.65
C TYR A 608 -6.84 -8.89 -12.59
N SER A 609 -6.01 -9.27 -11.61
CA SER A 609 -6.40 -10.20 -10.56
C SER A 609 -7.70 -9.79 -9.87
N TYR A 610 -8.61 -10.75 -9.75
CA TYR A 610 -10.01 -10.59 -9.32
C TYR A 610 -10.92 -9.78 -10.27
N CYS A 611 -10.40 -9.32 -11.43
CA CYS A 611 -11.14 -8.54 -12.44
C CYS A 611 -11.01 -9.15 -13.85
N GLU A 612 -10.46 -10.35 -14.02
CA GLU A 612 -10.18 -10.96 -15.32
C GLU A 612 -11.43 -11.12 -16.20
N ASP A 613 -12.58 -11.30 -15.58
CA ASP A 613 -13.86 -11.49 -16.28
C ASP A 613 -14.56 -10.14 -16.66
N VAL A 614 -14.02 -9.00 -16.19
CA VAL A 614 -14.51 -7.67 -16.57
C VAL A 614 -13.95 -7.29 -17.94
N ARG A 615 -14.81 -6.79 -18.82
CA ARG A 615 -14.36 -6.30 -20.14
C ARG A 615 -13.68 -4.94 -20.00
N VAL A 616 -12.50 -4.83 -20.56
CA VAL A 616 -11.71 -3.60 -20.62
C VAL A 616 -11.35 -3.33 -22.06
N TYR A 617 -11.39 -2.06 -22.47
CA TYR A 617 -11.15 -1.64 -23.84
C TYR A 617 -10.05 -0.58 -23.89
N ASN A 618 -9.19 -0.68 -24.88
CA ASN A 618 -8.26 0.39 -25.22
C ASN A 618 -8.99 1.59 -25.83
N PRO A 619 -8.37 2.78 -25.85
CA PRO A 619 -8.93 3.98 -26.47
C PRO A 619 -9.25 3.86 -27.97
N ASP A 620 -8.71 2.86 -28.67
CA ASP A 620 -9.04 2.52 -30.05
C ASP A 620 -10.30 1.65 -30.20
N GLY A 621 -10.91 1.26 -29.07
CA GLY A 621 -12.13 0.44 -29.00
C GLY A 621 -11.91 -1.06 -29.07
N LYS A 622 -10.67 -1.55 -29.10
CA LYS A 622 -10.36 -2.98 -29.04
C LYS A 622 -10.43 -3.50 -27.61
N GLU A 623 -10.99 -4.70 -27.43
CA GLU A 623 -11.04 -5.39 -26.13
C GLU A 623 -9.66 -5.95 -25.76
N ILE A 624 -9.21 -5.67 -24.57
CA ILE A 624 -7.98 -6.24 -24.01
C ILE A 624 -8.26 -7.69 -23.59
N VAL A 625 -7.60 -8.66 -24.24
CA VAL A 625 -7.85 -10.09 -24.00
C VAL A 625 -6.78 -10.75 -23.13
N ALA A 626 -5.58 -10.15 -23.00
CA ALA A 626 -4.49 -10.66 -22.18
C ALA A 626 -4.63 -10.22 -20.71
N LYS A 627 -5.68 -10.70 -20.04
CA LYS A 627 -5.98 -10.37 -18.64
C LYS A 627 -5.68 -11.50 -17.66
N GLU A 628 -5.46 -12.70 -18.16
CA GLU A 628 -5.19 -13.90 -17.37
C GLU A 628 -3.94 -14.62 -17.87
N ASN A 629 -3.32 -15.39 -17.00
CA ASN A 629 -2.30 -16.36 -17.32
C ASN A 629 -2.74 -17.76 -16.85
N GLU A 630 -1.90 -18.77 -17.06
CA GLU A 630 -2.23 -20.16 -16.71
C GLU A 630 -2.49 -20.35 -15.21
N CYS A 631 -1.94 -19.49 -14.33
CA CYS A 631 -2.23 -19.54 -12.89
C CYS A 631 -3.59 -18.89 -12.59
N SER A 632 -3.82 -17.65 -13.01
CA SER A 632 -5.07 -16.95 -12.70
C SER A 632 -6.31 -17.59 -13.36
N ALA A 633 -6.10 -18.38 -14.44
CA ALA A 633 -7.16 -19.18 -15.07
C ALA A 633 -7.77 -20.21 -14.11
N PHE A 634 -7.03 -20.69 -13.09
CA PHE A 634 -7.55 -21.61 -12.08
C PHE A 634 -8.57 -20.98 -11.12
N ARG A 635 -8.81 -19.67 -11.15
CA ARG A 635 -9.73 -18.97 -10.21
C ARG A 635 -11.13 -19.57 -10.12
N LYS A 636 -11.63 -20.14 -11.23
CA LYS A 636 -12.96 -20.76 -11.31
C LYS A 636 -13.01 -22.17 -10.68
N GLU A 637 -11.85 -22.81 -10.48
CA GLU A 637 -11.73 -24.14 -9.89
C GLU A 637 -11.21 -24.08 -8.45
N ASP A 638 -10.13 -23.35 -8.24
CA ASP A 638 -9.46 -23.20 -6.95
C ASP A 638 -8.77 -21.81 -6.84
N PRO A 639 -9.43 -20.80 -6.26
CA PRO A 639 -8.87 -19.47 -6.11
C PRO A 639 -7.51 -19.44 -5.39
N LYS A 640 -7.25 -20.39 -4.49
CA LYS A 640 -5.97 -20.50 -3.77
C LYS A 640 -4.79 -20.84 -4.67
N LYS A 641 -5.06 -21.45 -5.82
CA LYS A 641 -4.03 -21.74 -6.84
C LYS A 641 -3.89 -20.61 -7.86
N ALA A 642 -4.91 -19.78 -7.99
CA ALA A 642 -4.96 -18.70 -8.95
C ALA A 642 -4.24 -17.44 -8.46
N TYR A 643 -4.34 -17.13 -7.16
CA TYR A 643 -3.90 -15.86 -6.62
C TYR A 643 -2.85 -16.02 -5.53
N PHE A 644 -1.89 -15.11 -5.55
CA PHE A 644 -0.76 -15.07 -4.62
C PHE A 644 -0.85 -13.87 -3.67
N ASN A 645 -1.73 -12.90 -3.95
CA ASN A 645 -1.88 -11.62 -3.25
C ASN A 645 -0.56 -10.84 -3.18
N CYS A 646 0.19 -10.87 -4.24
CA CYS A 646 1.38 -10.07 -4.43
C CYS A 646 1.56 -9.76 -5.93
N HIS A 647 2.05 -8.57 -6.20
CA HIS A 647 2.44 -8.09 -7.52
C HIS A 647 3.64 -7.16 -7.30
N THR A 648 4.77 -7.47 -7.91
CA THR A 648 6.00 -6.71 -7.69
C THR A 648 6.69 -6.45 -9.02
N ASP A 649 6.70 -5.17 -9.44
CA ASP A 649 7.29 -4.69 -10.68
C ASP A 649 8.79 -4.51 -10.52
N ILE A 650 9.56 -5.12 -11.42
CA ILE A 650 11.02 -5.06 -11.46
C ILE A 650 11.41 -4.28 -12.71
N THR A 651 11.68 -3.00 -12.56
CA THR A 651 11.99 -2.09 -13.67
C THR A 651 13.45 -2.20 -14.06
N ILE A 652 13.72 -2.27 -15.37
CA ILE A 652 15.05 -2.25 -15.95
C ILE A 652 15.35 -0.83 -16.42
N PRO A 653 16.42 -0.16 -15.93
CA PRO A 653 16.81 1.16 -16.41
C PRO A 653 17.11 1.17 -17.92
N TYR A 654 16.73 2.24 -18.64
CA TYR A 654 16.97 2.32 -20.09
C TYR A 654 18.44 2.14 -20.47
N GLU A 655 19.38 2.63 -19.65
CA GLU A 655 20.81 2.45 -19.88
C GLU A 655 21.26 0.98 -19.82
N GLU A 656 20.51 0.12 -19.16
CA GLU A 656 20.80 -1.30 -19.03
C GLU A 656 20.17 -2.15 -20.16
N ILE A 657 19.42 -1.54 -21.07
CA ILE A 657 18.76 -2.20 -22.19
C ILE A 657 19.64 -2.14 -23.45
N SER A 658 19.98 -3.30 -24.00
CA SER A 658 20.52 -3.41 -25.36
C SER A 658 19.40 -3.39 -26.39
N ARG A 659 18.36 -4.24 -26.19
CA ARG A 659 17.27 -4.36 -27.14
C ARG A 659 15.98 -4.86 -26.46
N ILE A 660 14.85 -4.30 -26.91
CA ILE A 660 13.52 -4.92 -26.78
C ILE A 660 12.95 -5.04 -28.17
N ALA A 661 12.51 -6.24 -28.55
CA ALA A 661 11.96 -6.51 -29.86
C ALA A 661 10.69 -7.37 -29.77
N ALA A 662 9.73 -7.07 -30.64
CA ALA A 662 8.60 -7.92 -30.94
C ALA A 662 9.06 -9.05 -31.87
N VAL A 663 8.78 -10.30 -31.51
CA VAL A 663 9.14 -11.49 -32.32
C VAL A 663 7.89 -11.97 -33.03
N THR A 664 7.89 -11.94 -34.37
CA THR A 664 6.77 -12.34 -35.23
C THR A 664 7.17 -13.51 -36.13
N ALA A 665 6.23 -14.41 -36.40
CA ALA A 665 6.40 -15.39 -37.46
C ALA A 665 6.08 -14.74 -38.80
N GLN A 666 7.02 -14.81 -39.75
CA GLN A 666 6.78 -14.44 -41.14
C GLN A 666 6.91 -15.64 -42.06
N THR A 667 5.95 -15.79 -42.94
CA THR A 667 5.98 -16.80 -43.98
C THR A 667 6.92 -16.38 -45.10
N VAL A 668 8.03 -17.06 -45.28
CA VAL A 668 9.01 -16.78 -46.34
C VAL A 668 8.89 -17.88 -47.42
N GLU A 669 8.67 -17.50 -48.64
CA GLU A 669 8.76 -18.42 -49.79
C GLU A 669 10.22 -18.88 -49.96
N VAL A 670 10.48 -20.14 -49.85
CA VAL A 670 11.80 -20.72 -50.14
C VAL A 670 11.90 -21.06 -51.65
N PRO A 671 12.62 -20.27 -52.44
CA PRO A 671 12.58 -20.35 -53.94
C PRO A 671 13.09 -21.67 -54.50
N ILE A 672 13.78 -22.48 -53.75
CA ILE A 672 14.44 -23.73 -54.24
C ILE A 672 13.58 -24.98 -54.00
N MET A 673 12.59 -24.97 -53.12
CA MET A 673 11.78 -26.18 -52.77
C MET A 673 10.28 -26.07 -53.10
N ASN A 674 9.76 -24.95 -53.59
CA ASN A 674 8.30 -24.66 -53.65
C ASN A 674 7.63 -24.88 -52.27
N ASP A 675 8.35 -24.67 -51.18
CA ASP A 675 7.90 -24.85 -49.80
C ASP A 675 7.85 -23.51 -49.08
N VAL A 676 7.03 -23.43 -48.06
CA VAL A 676 6.84 -22.22 -47.25
C VAL A 676 7.53 -22.50 -45.91
N ALA A 677 8.55 -21.71 -45.57
CA ALA A 677 9.16 -21.79 -44.25
C ALA A 677 8.70 -20.61 -43.37
N GLU A 678 8.42 -20.90 -42.14
CA GLU A 678 8.22 -19.86 -41.13
C GLU A 678 9.58 -19.39 -40.62
N GLU A 679 9.88 -18.11 -40.83
CA GLU A 679 11.06 -17.45 -40.27
C GLU A 679 10.61 -16.48 -39.18
N ARG A 680 11.28 -16.52 -38.02
CA ARG A 680 11.04 -15.56 -36.95
C ARG A 680 11.80 -14.28 -37.21
N VAL A 681 11.06 -13.16 -37.25
CA VAL A 681 11.60 -11.83 -37.47
C VAL A 681 11.45 -11.02 -36.19
N GLU A 682 12.51 -10.33 -35.77
CA GLU A 682 12.52 -9.42 -34.66
C GLU A 682 12.35 -7.97 -35.13
N ILE A 683 11.32 -7.28 -34.64
CA ILE A 683 11.06 -5.87 -34.89
C ILE A 683 11.49 -5.10 -33.64
N PRO A 684 12.58 -4.33 -33.68
CA PRO A 684 13.05 -3.63 -32.49
C PRO A 684 12.13 -2.47 -32.11
N ILE A 685 11.78 -2.39 -30.83
CA ILE A 685 11.04 -1.29 -30.19
C ILE A 685 12.04 -0.33 -29.53
N LEU A 686 12.99 -0.89 -28.77
CA LEU A 686 14.13 -0.17 -28.18
C LEU A 686 15.45 -0.77 -28.69
N LEU A 687 16.42 0.10 -28.95
CA LEU A 687 17.82 -0.25 -29.18
C LEU A 687 18.70 0.68 -28.33
N ASP A 688 19.64 0.09 -27.60
CA ASP A 688 20.55 0.83 -26.71
C ASP A 688 19.86 1.85 -25.80
N GLY A 689 18.69 1.45 -25.27
CA GLY A 689 17.88 2.28 -24.38
C GLY A 689 17.15 3.45 -25.05
N ARG A 690 16.97 3.40 -26.37
CA ARG A 690 16.24 4.44 -27.14
C ARG A 690 15.14 3.81 -27.97
N PHE A 691 14.00 4.50 -28.04
CA PHE A 691 12.89 4.10 -28.90
C PHE A 691 13.25 4.29 -30.36
N VAL A 692 12.97 3.29 -31.19
CA VAL A 692 13.36 3.28 -32.62
C VAL A 692 12.19 3.09 -33.58
N LEU A 693 11.00 2.77 -33.09
CA LEU A 693 9.80 2.65 -33.93
C LEU A 693 9.37 4.03 -34.48
N GLU A 694 8.88 4.04 -35.71
CA GLU A 694 8.23 5.22 -36.29
C GLU A 694 7.04 5.64 -35.40
N GLY A 695 6.91 6.94 -35.12
CA GLY A 695 5.88 7.48 -34.25
C GLY A 695 6.19 7.41 -32.74
N THR A 696 7.33 6.82 -32.32
CA THR A 696 7.74 6.77 -30.90
C THR A 696 8.95 7.67 -30.60
N LEU A 697 9.60 8.25 -31.60
CA LEU A 697 10.88 8.95 -31.46
C LEU A 697 10.83 10.18 -30.53
N LYS A 698 9.66 10.78 -30.33
CA LYS A 698 9.47 11.86 -29.35
C LYS A 698 9.83 11.45 -27.92
N LEU A 699 9.72 10.17 -27.58
CA LEU A 699 10.13 9.65 -26.29
C LEU A 699 11.67 9.78 -26.05
N ASN A 700 12.43 10.06 -27.10
CA ASN A 700 13.89 10.27 -26.96
C ASN A 700 14.26 11.73 -26.66
N GLU A 701 13.37 12.70 -26.89
CA GLU A 701 13.65 14.13 -26.69
C GLU A 701 14.15 14.47 -25.27
N PRO A 702 13.60 13.92 -24.18
CA PRO A 702 14.09 14.18 -22.84
C PRO A 702 15.57 13.80 -22.62
N PHE A 703 16.06 12.77 -23.32
CA PHE A 703 17.46 12.35 -23.23
C PHE A 703 18.45 13.30 -23.92
N GLU A 704 17.99 14.08 -24.90
CA GLU A 704 18.81 15.02 -25.66
C GLU A 704 19.09 16.31 -24.90
N GLY A 705 18.29 16.61 -23.87
CA GLY A 705 18.46 17.79 -23.00
C GLY A 705 19.43 17.59 -21.82
N LYS A 706 20.13 16.46 -21.77
CA LYS A 706 21.13 16.16 -20.72
C LYS A 706 22.48 16.84 -20.97
#